data_f4eb5e670d13506b4fa5edef351c277d
#
_entry.id   f4eb5e670d13506b4fa5edef351c277d
#
_cell.length_a   1.000
_cell.length_b   1.000
_cell.length_c   1.000
_cell.angle_alpha   90.00
_cell.angle_beta   90.00
_cell.angle_gamma   90.00
#
_symmetry.space_group_name_H-M   'P 1'
#
loop_
_entity.id
_entity.type
_entity.pdbx_description
1 polymer ?
#
loop_
_entity_poly.entity_id
_entity_poly.type
_entity_poly.pdbx_seq_one_letter_code
_entity_poly.pdbx_strand_id
1 'polypeptide(L)'
;MRIVSITGRGGVGKTTLAVHLGHSLAKRFPDGQMFAKLRGPSAQPILPARILERFLRSLGIPGSAMPQTIEERAELFRNLIADRRMLIVLDDAIDEEQVRWLLPGSSNCPVLITSRSRLAGLEGASSVQIDVFSTEQALELLSRILGAERVHSELPSALQLIELCGNLALALRIVAARLAARPHWPLSKMVARLRDESQRLDELTHGGVGVRAGLAMVYQGLPADAQRLFRRLSMLEAAEFSSWVAAPLLDVAVAEAEDVLEILVDAQLVDVEVVRGRRPRYRLHDLVRVYSQECLAEHENTAERSVVLGRVLSTWLLLVEEAHRRAYGGDHTLIHGDAPRLALDASVLDRELDDPLRWFEDERASLITAVRQAAGAGLDELCWDLALTLVTLFEMYGYFDDWRTTHEIALAVTRHNDNRRGQAAMLYSLGALHMFEYKLDEARGRLGPACELFRQVGDVHGEALALRNLAFVDRIQGRLDEAMAGYEKALVMLSQVNDSTAEAHVLSNMAQIHLDRGLIAEGKETMAAGLAAVERSGNRRVRAQILCRLGEAHLQIDEVTEAEYVFTQALETVRSVGDPVGECYALRGLAMVRSRQGSHDAAYEMLEEAVGIASQAREYLAIGRIQLSLGEVAADKGSYERAKEHIDAALDVFGRMQATRWQKQASRLMSEVCAASDAAYAPASTG
;
A
#
# COMPACT_ATOMS: atom_id res chain seq x y z
N MET A 1 14.57 -26.42 -13.29
CA MET A 1 13.43 -25.77 -12.61
C MET A 1 12.19 -26.62 -12.87
N ARG A 2 11.29 -26.82 -11.89
CA ARG A 2 10.05 -27.58 -12.10
C ARG A 2 8.89 -26.59 -12.22
N ILE A 3 8.34 -26.45 -13.41
CA ILE A 3 7.15 -25.64 -13.66
C ILE A 3 6.01 -26.55 -14.03
N VAL A 4 4.87 -26.40 -13.36
CA VAL A 4 3.65 -27.12 -13.71
C VAL A 4 2.59 -26.09 -14.05
N SER A 5 2.08 -26.13 -15.28
CA SER A 5 0.99 -25.29 -15.77
C SER A 5 -0.32 -26.05 -15.75
N ILE A 6 -1.28 -25.60 -14.95
CA ILE A 6 -2.65 -26.12 -14.89
C ILE A 6 -3.50 -25.27 -15.81
N THR A 7 -3.98 -25.86 -16.91
CA THR A 7 -4.78 -25.16 -17.92
C THR A 7 -6.20 -25.72 -17.98
N GLY A 8 -7.14 -24.93 -18.48
CA GLY A 8 -8.54 -25.33 -18.64
C GLY A 8 -9.51 -24.15 -18.63
N ARG A 9 -10.79 -24.43 -18.82
CA ARG A 9 -11.87 -23.43 -18.91
C ARG A 9 -12.12 -22.70 -17.58
N GLY A 10 -12.81 -21.54 -17.63
CA GLY A 10 -13.27 -20.85 -16.42
C GLY A 10 -14.24 -21.73 -15.62
N GLY A 11 -14.13 -21.76 -14.30
CA GLY A 11 -15.04 -22.49 -13.42
C GLY A 11 -14.81 -23.99 -13.24
N VAL A 12 -13.77 -24.57 -13.88
CA VAL A 12 -13.42 -25.99 -13.72
C VAL A 12 -12.69 -26.33 -12.41
N GLY A 13 -12.25 -25.30 -11.64
CA GLY A 13 -11.60 -25.51 -10.35
C GLY A 13 -10.08 -25.41 -10.36
N LYS A 14 -9.43 -24.82 -11.37
CA LYS A 14 -7.96 -24.64 -11.46
C LYS A 14 -7.34 -24.00 -10.22
N THR A 15 -7.85 -22.84 -9.85
CA THR A 15 -7.41 -22.11 -8.67
C THR A 15 -7.60 -22.95 -7.40
N THR A 16 -8.76 -23.60 -7.25
CA THR A 16 -9.06 -24.47 -6.11
C THR A 16 -8.08 -25.62 -6.02
N LEU A 17 -7.75 -26.26 -7.16
CA LEU A 17 -6.75 -27.33 -7.19
C LEU A 17 -5.36 -26.82 -6.84
N ALA A 18 -4.95 -25.66 -7.39
CA ALA A 18 -3.64 -25.07 -7.10
C ALA A 18 -3.47 -24.73 -5.61
N VAL A 19 -4.50 -24.15 -5.00
CA VAL A 19 -4.53 -23.85 -3.56
C VAL A 19 -4.52 -25.15 -2.73
N HIS A 20 -5.30 -26.16 -3.11
CA HIS A 20 -5.31 -27.45 -2.44
C HIS A 20 -3.94 -28.15 -2.49
N LEU A 21 -3.30 -28.14 -3.66
CA LEU A 21 -1.94 -28.65 -3.83
C LEU A 21 -0.93 -27.86 -2.98
N GLY A 22 -1.06 -26.55 -2.94
CA GLY A 22 -0.24 -25.67 -2.08
C GLY A 22 -0.33 -26.13 -0.62
N HIS A 23 -1.53 -26.28 -0.08
CA HIS A 23 -1.72 -26.76 1.30
C HIS A 23 -1.18 -28.17 1.52
N SER A 24 -1.46 -29.08 0.59
CA SER A 24 -1.00 -30.48 0.71
C SER A 24 0.51 -30.62 0.68
N LEU A 25 1.18 -29.75 -0.05
CA LEU A 25 2.63 -29.75 -0.23
C LEU A 25 3.35 -28.86 0.80
N ALA A 26 2.66 -28.16 1.69
CA ALA A 26 3.23 -27.18 2.61
C ALA A 26 4.44 -27.74 3.41
N LYS A 27 4.33 -28.97 3.88
CA LYS A 27 5.42 -29.63 4.64
C LYS A 27 6.70 -29.90 3.82
N ARG A 28 6.61 -29.87 2.47
CA ARG A 28 7.76 -30.06 1.57
C ARG A 28 8.54 -28.78 1.29
N PHE A 29 7.96 -27.61 1.63
CA PHE A 29 8.51 -26.29 1.39
C PHE A 29 8.66 -25.52 2.71
N PRO A 30 9.69 -25.83 3.51
CA PRO A 30 9.85 -25.30 4.86
C PRO A 30 10.10 -23.79 4.88
N ASP A 31 10.64 -23.21 3.80
CA ASP A 31 10.91 -21.77 3.70
C ASP A 31 9.68 -20.97 3.24
N GLY A 32 8.53 -21.64 3.05
CA GLY A 32 7.26 -21.01 2.81
C GLY A 32 6.69 -21.20 1.42
N GLN A 33 5.60 -20.49 1.17
CA GLN A 33 4.89 -20.49 -0.10
C GLN A 33 4.54 -19.06 -0.49
N MET A 34 4.60 -18.77 -1.80
CA MET A 34 4.18 -17.49 -2.37
C MET A 34 3.00 -17.70 -3.30
N PHE A 35 1.96 -16.90 -3.11
CA PHE A 35 0.78 -16.90 -3.97
C PHE A 35 0.61 -15.54 -4.63
N ALA A 36 0.41 -15.53 -5.95
CA ALA A 36 0.06 -14.31 -6.68
C ALA A 36 -1.06 -14.58 -7.68
N LYS A 37 -2.11 -13.76 -7.65
CA LYS A 37 -3.02 -13.61 -8.77
C LYS A 37 -2.37 -12.73 -9.83
N LEU A 38 -2.41 -13.15 -11.08
CA LEU A 38 -1.84 -12.46 -12.22
C LEU A 38 -2.86 -11.61 -12.99
N ARG A 39 -4.14 -11.78 -12.68
CA ARG A 39 -5.25 -10.94 -13.17
C ARG A 39 -5.89 -10.16 -12.03
N GLY A 40 -6.18 -8.90 -12.31
CA GLY A 40 -7.02 -8.09 -11.45
C GLY A 40 -8.51 -8.44 -11.57
N PRO A 41 -9.38 -7.83 -10.76
CA PRO A 41 -10.83 -8.09 -10.74
C PRO A 41 -11.52 -7.82 -12.08
N SER A 42 -11.10 -6.78 -12.80
CA SER A 42 -11.56 -6.41 -14.14
C SER A 42 -10.94 -7.24 -15.26
N ALA A 43 -10.39 -8.39 -14.94
CA ALA A 43 -9.65 -9.28 -15.85
C ALA A 43 -8.41 -8.64 -16.50
N GLN A 44 -7.99 -7.46 -16.08
CA GLN A 44 -6.78 -6.80 -16.56
C GLN A 44 -5.52 -7.48 -16.00
N PRO A 45 -4.44 -7.56 -16.82
CA PRO A 45 -3.16 -8.07 -16.35
C PRO A 45 -2.60 -7.23 -15.19
N ILE A 46 -2.13 -7.92 -14.16
CA ILE A 46 -1.32 -7.26 -13.13
C ILE A 46 0.12 -7.24 -13.64
N LEU A 47 0.74 -6.07 -13.65
CA LEU A 47 2.12 -5.92 -14.11
C LEU A 47 3.07 -6.80 -13.28
N PRO A 48 3.97 -7.57 -13.91
CA PRO A 48 4.92 -8.42 -13.19
C PRO A 48 5.77 -7.66 -12.18
N ALA A 49 6.13 -6.41 -12.47
CA ALA A 49 6.86 -5.53 -11.56
C ALA A 49 6.17 -5.33 -10.20
N ARG A 50 4.82 -5.24 -10.18
CA ARG A 50 4.04 -5.15 -8.93
C ARG A 50 4.00 -6.45 -8.16
N ILE A 51 4.00 -7.57 -8.87
CA ILE A 51 4.03 -8.89 -8.22
C ILE A 51 5.40 -9.13 -7.61
N LEU A 52 6.47 -8.80 -8.33
CA LEU A 52 7.85 -8.86 -7.82
C LEU A 52 8.02 -7.96 -6.61
N GLU A 53 7.51 -6.74 -6.63
CA GLU A 53 7.53 -5.85 -5.47
C GLU A 53 6.90 -6.51 -4.25
N ARG A 54 5.70 -7.09 -4.39
CA ARG A 54 5.02 -7.79 -3.30
C ARG A 54 5.82 -8.99 -2.80
N PHE A 55 6.42 -9.77 -3.70
CA PHE A 55 7.27 -10.90 -3.35
C PHE A 55 8.53 -10.46 -2.62
N LEU A 56 9.21 -9.43 -3.12
CA LEU A 56 10.39 -8.86 -2.49
C LEU A 56 10.09 -8.30 -1.09
N ARG A 57 8.95 -7.62 -0.92
CA ARG A 57 8.50 -7.16 0.41
C ARG A 57 8.28 -8.33 1.37
N SER A 58 7.61 -9.39 0.92
CA SER A 58 7.40 -10.57 1.77
C SER A 58 8.70 -11.31 2.12
N LEU A 59 9.76 -11.09 1.33
CA LEU A 59 11.12 -11.58 1.59
C LEU A 59 11.95 -10.62 2.46
N GLY A 60 11.39 -9.48 2.87
CA GLY A 60 12.02 -8.53 3.78
C GLY A 60 12.68 -7.34 3.09
N ILE A 61 12.49 -7.13 1.78
CA ILE A 61 13.01 -5.94 1.09
C ILE A 61 12.07 -4.77 1.32
N PRO A 62 12.54 -3.68 1.92
CA PRO A 62 11.73 -2.49 2.16
C PRO A 62 11.50 -1.68 0.89
N GLY A 63 10.48 -0.82 0.90
CA GLY A 63 10.14 0.02 -0.23
C GLY A 63 11.27 0.96 -0.66
N SER A 64 12.02 1.49 0.28
CA SER A 64 13.19 2.38 0.03
C SER A 64 14.37 1.68 -0.65
N ALA A 65 14.48 0.35 -0.52
CA ALA A 65 15.49 -0.47 -1.18
C ALA A 65 14.93 -1.27 -2.39
N MET A 66 13.72 -0.93 -2.84
CA MET A 66 13.09 -1.60 -3.96
C MET A 66 13.73 -1.14 -5.28
N PRO A 67 14.29 -2.05 -6.10
CA PRO A 67 14.86 -1.69 -7.39
C PRO A 67 13.81 -1.04 -8.31
N GLN A 68 14.24 -0.12 -9.16
CA GLN A 68 13.33 0.66 -10.02
C GLN A 68 12.90 -0.12 -11.27
N THR A 69 13.80 -0.93 -11.84
CA THR A 69 13.51 -1.68 -13.06
C THR A 69 12.97 -3.08 -12.75
N ILE A 70 12.21 -3.65 -13.67
CA ILE A 70 11.68 -5.00 -13.54
C ILE A 70 12.81 -6.05 -13.58
N GLU A 71 13.85 -5.79 -14.36
CA GLU A 71 15.03 -6.64 -14.50
C GLU A 71 15.74 -6.79 -13.16
N GLU A 72 16.05 -5.67 -12.49
CA GLU A 72 16.69 -5.65 -11.17
C GLU A 72 15.82 -6.31 -10.11
N ARG A 73 14.50 -6.07 -10.13
CA ARG A 73 13.55 -6.74 -9.22
C ARG A 73 13.55 -8.25 -9.41
N ALA A 74 13.55 -8.71 -10.67
CA ALA A 74 13.56 -10.13 -11.00
C ALA A 74 14.89 -10.78 -10.60
N GLU A 75 16.01 -10.10 -10.81
CA GLU A 75 17.33 -10.56 -10.39
C GLU A 75 17.43 -10.66 -8.86
N LEU A 76 17.05 -9.61 -8.16
CA LEU A 76 17.03 -9.59 -6.69
C LEU A 76 16.13 -10.69 -6.13
N PHE A 77 14.94 -10.88 -6.72
CA PHE A 77 14.03 -11.96 -6.33
C PHE A 77 14.68 -13.33 -6.48
N ARG A 78 15.30 -13.62 -7.65
CA ARG A 78 15.99 -14.89 -7.90
C ARG A 78 17.13 -15.14 -6.93
N ASN A 79 17.91 -14.10 -6.63
CA ASN A 79 19.03 -14.18 -5.69
C ASN A 79 18.55 -14.51 -4.26
N LEU A 80 17.48 -13.85 -3.80
CA LEU A 80 16.94 -14.07 -2.45
C LEU A 80 16.33 -15.45 -2.22
N ILE A 81 15.84 -16.10 -3.28
CA ILE A 81 15.22 -17.42 -3.17
C ILE A 81 16.10 -18.56 -3.68
N ALA A 82 17.33 -18.28 -4.14
CA ALA A 82 18.21 -19.26 -4.79
C ALA A 82 18.45 -20.50 -3.92
N ASP A 83 18.69 -20.30 -2.63
CA ASP A 83 18.97 -21.35 -1.66
C ASP A 83 17.75 -21.80 -0.85
N ARG A 84 16.57 -21.22 -1.11
CA ARG A 84 15.34 -21.54 -0.39
C ARG A 84 14.56 -22.66 -1.05
N ARG A 85 13.75 -23.35 -0.24
CA ARG A 85 12.82 -24.39 -0.68
C ARG A 85 11.40 -23.87 -0.53
N MET A 86 10.94 -23.15 -1.55
CA MET A 86 9.64 -22.48 -1.55
C MET A 86 8.77 -22.96 -2.70
N LEU A 87 7.44 -22.93 -2.51
CA LEU A 87 6.48 -23.14 -3.59
C LEU A 87 5.95 -21.79 -4.07
N ILE A 88 6.01 -21.53 -5.37
CA ILE A 88 5.44 -20.34 -5.97
C ILE A 88 4.17 -20.73 -6.73
N VAL A 89 3.04 -20.08 -6.40
CA VAL A 89 1.75 -20.29 -7.07
C VAL A 89 1.37 -19.01 -7.81
N LEU A 90 1.27 -19.10 -9.12
CA LEU A 90 0.90 -18.00 -10.02
C LEU A 90 -0.49 -18.30 -10.60
N ASP A 91 -1.52 -17.59 -10.12
CA ASP A 91 -2.90 -17.87 -10.45
C ASP A 91 -3.45 -16.96 -11.55
N ASP A 92 -4.19 -17.54 -12.50
CA ASP A 92 -4.86 -16.90 -13.66
C ASP A 92 -3.89 -16.11 -14.55
N ALA A 93 -2.79 -16.76 -14.97
CA ALA A 93 -1.83 -16.21 -15.94
C ALA A 93 -2.50 -16.00 -17.31
N ILE A 94 -2.14 -14.90 -17.98
CA ILE A 94 -2.65 -14.51 -19.29
C ILE A 94 -1.78 -15.10 -20.39
N ASP A 95 -0.48 -14.88 -20.29
CA ASP A 95 0.53 -15.27 -21.27
C ASP A 95 1.85 -15.63 -20.59
N GLU A 96 2.80 -16.06 -21.41
CA GLU A 96 4.14 -16.44 -20.96
C GLU A 96 5.00 -15.24 -20.59
N GLU A 97 4.81 -14.09 -21.23
CA GLU A 97 5.58 -12.88 -20.96
C GLU A 97 5.37 -12.40 -19.54
N GLN A 98 4.10 -12.41 -19.06
CA GLN A 98 3.75 -12.08 -17.70
C GLN A 98 4.45 -13.00 -16.68
N VAL A 99 4.58 -14.29 -17.00
CA VAL A 99 5.13 -15.30 -16.09
C VAL A 99 6.65 -15.26 -16.04
N ARG A 100 7.33 -15.03 -17.17
CA ARG A 100 8.82 -15.13 -17.30
C ARG A 100 9.57 -14.35 -16.23
N TRP A 101 9.11 -13.16 -15.91
CA TRP A 101 9.74 -12.31 -14.88
C TRP A 101 9.66 -12.87 -13.48
N LEU A 102 8.62 -13.68 -13.21
CA LEU A 102 8.30 -14.23 -11.89
C LEU A 102 8.93 -15.61 -11.64
N LEU A 103 9.61 -16.18 -12.64
CA LEU A 103 10.20 -17.49 -12.53
C LEU A 103 11.49 -17.46 -11.69
N PRO A 104 11.64 -18.39 -10.74
CA PRO A 104 12.87 -18.56 -9.96
C PRO A 104 14.00 -19.08 -10.84
N GLY A 105 15.24 -18.78 -10.48
CA GLY A 105 16.44 -19.35 -11.11
C GLY A 105 16.81 -20.75 -10.61
N SER A 106 16.22 -21.19 -9.49
CA SER A 106 16.59 -22.42 -8.76
C SER A 106 15.61 -23.56 -9.02
N SER A 107 16.12 -24.79 -9.01
CA SER A 107 15.30 -26.01 -9.04
C SER A 107 14.60 -26.32 -7.73
N ASN A 108 15.00 -25.67 -6.62
CA ASN A 108 14.45 -25.88 -5.29
C ASN A 108 13.11 -25.14 -5.09
N CYS A 109 12.78 -24.19 -5.98
CA CYS A 109 11.54 -23.42 -5.96
C CYS A 109 10.67 -23.83 -7.15
N PRO A 110 9.83 -24.86 -7.06
CA PRO A 110 8.88 -25.21 -8.12
C PRO A 110 7.81 -24.13 -8.24
N VAL A 111 7.29 -24.00 -9.47
CA VAL A 111 6.24 -23.04 -9.81
C VAL A 111 5.00 -23.80 -10.26
N LEU A 112 3.86 -23.45 -9.66
CA LEU A 112 2.54 -23.92 -10.07
C LEU A 112 1.80 -22.73 -10.70
N ILE A 113 1.41 -22.86 -11.95
CA ILE A 113 0.76 -21.80 -12.71
C ILE A 113 -0.64 -22.25 -13.08
N THR A 114 -1.65 -21.41 -12.91
CA THR A 114 -2.96 -21.65 -13.49
C THR A 114 -3.21 -20.66 -14.64
N SER A 115 -3.79 -21.14 -15.73
CA SER A 115 -4.12 -20.30 -16.88
C SER A 115 -5.38 -20.81 -17.60
N ARG A 116 -6.05 -19.91 -18.34
CA ARG A 116 -7.14 -20.26 -19.27
C ARG A 116 -6.60 -20.67 -20.64
N SER A 117 -5.41 -20.21 -20.97
CA SER A 117 -4.70 -20.50 -22.23
C SER A 117 -3.57 -21.49 -22.01
N ARG A 118 -3.19 -22.20 -23.04
CA ARG A 118 -1.97 -23.02 -23.00
C ARG A 118 -0.76 -22.12 -23.06
N LEU A 119 0.11 -22.23 -22.07
CA LEU A 119 1.38 -21.48 -22.00
C LEU A 119 2.48 -22.30 -22.70
N ALA A 120 2.36 -22.46 -24.01
CA ALA A 120 3.24 -23.33 -24.79
C ALA A 120 4.68 -22.80 -24.91
N GLY A 121 4.88 -21.49 -24.76
CA GLY A 121 6.19 -20.83 -24.83
C GLY A 121 6.99 -20.85 -23.53
N LEU A 122 6.53 -21.51 -22.47
CA LEU A 122 7.28 -21.70 -21.24
C LEU A 122 8.17 -22.94 -21.33
N GLU A 123 9.45 -22.74 -21.59
CA GLU A 123 10.42 -23.82 -21.66
C GLU A 123 10.51 -24.61 -20.34
N GLY A 124 10.47 -25.93 -20.44
CA GLY A 124 10.55 -26.84 -19.30
C GLY A 124 9.30 -26.93 -18.43
N ALA A 125 8.17 -26.33 -18.84
CA ALA A 125 6.90 -26.45 -18.16
C ALA A 125 6.18 -27.75 -18.53
N SER A 126 5.72 -28.49 -17.51
CA SER A 126 4.78 -29.62 -17.68
C SER A 126 3.36 -29.08 -17.67
N SER A 127 2.60 -29.28 -18.73
CA SER A 127 1.22 -28.83 -18.83
C SER A 127 0.24 -29.93 -18.39
N VAL A 128 -0.65 -29.59 -17.46
CA VAL A 128 -1.77 -30.43 -17.02
C VAL A 128 -3.06 -29.73 -17.42
N GLN A 129 -3.78 -30.30 -18.34
CA GLN A 129 -5.10 -29.78 -18.73
C GLN A 129 -6.18 -30.35 -17.81
N ILE A 130 -6.96 -29.47 -17.18
CA ILE A 130 -8.15 -29.84 -16.42
C ILE A 130 -9.38 -29.55 -17.28
N ASP A 131 -10.20 -30.54 -17.41
CA ASP A 131 -11.50 -30.44 -18.09
C ASP A 131 -12.62 -30.34 -17.08
N VAL A 132 -13.86 -30.21 -17.56
CA VAL A 132 -15.07 -30.35 -16.73
C VAL A 132 -15.10 -31.71 -16.04
N PHE A 133 -15.85 -31.84 -14.98
CA PHE A 133 -16.00 -33.12 -14.28
C PHE A 133 -16.55 -34.19 -15.20
N SER A 134 -16.11 -35.45 -15.02
CA SER A 134 -16.88 -36.59 -15.54
C SER A 134 -18.21 -36.65 -14.81
N THR A 135 -19.18 -37.35 -15.40
CA THR A 135 -20.47 -37.54 -14.76
C THR A 135 -20.36 -38.20 -13.38
N GLU A 136 -19.38 -39.10 -13.21
CA GLU A 136 -19.09 -39.74 -11.92
C GLU A 136 -18.55 -38.76 -10.89
N GLN A 137 -17.60 -37.93 -11.26
CA GLN A 137 -17.05 -36.88 -10.39
C GLN A 137 -18.10 -35.84 -10.00
N ALA A 138 -18.97 -35.48 -10.95
CA ALA A 138 -20.07 -34.55 -10.71
C ALA A 138 -21.12 -35.18 -9.75
N LEU A 139 -21.45 -36.46 -9.91
CA LEU A 139 -22.34 -37.20 -8.98
C LEU A 139 -21.69 -37.30 -7.59
N GLU A 140 -20.40 -37.56 -7.52
CA GLU A 140 -19.66 -37.56 -6.24
C GLU A 140 -19.73 -36.20 -5.52
N LEU A 141 -19.53 -35.11 -6.26
CA LEU A 141 -19.66 -33.75 -5.69
C LEU A 141 -21.08 -33.51 -5.16
N LEU A 142 -22.11 -33.82 -5.96
CA LEU A 142 -23.50 -33.71 -5.53
C LEU A 142 -23.80 -34.58 -4.29
N SER A 143 -23.33 -35.83 -4.29
CA SER A 143 -23.50 -36.75 -3.17
C SER A 143 -22.81 -36.27 -1.88
N ARG A 144 -21.67 -35.65 -1.99
CA ARG A 144 -20.97 -35.04 -0.83
C ARG A 144 -21.74 -33.88 -0.24
N ILE A 145 -22.42 -33.06 -1.05
CA ILE A 145 -23.14 -31.87 -0.60
C ILE A 145 -24.58 -32.20 -0.17
N LEU A 146 -25.29 -33.04 -0.94
CA LEU A 146 -26.72 -33.34 -0.76
C LEU A 146 -27.01 -34.61 0.05
N GLY A 147 -26.00 -35.45 0.22
CA GLY A 147 -26.13 -36.81 0.74
C GLY A 147 -26.31 -37.84 -0.38
N ALA A 148 -25.61 -38.97 -0.26
CA ALA A 148 -25.62 -40.04 -1.27
C ALA A 148 -27.02 -40.63 -1.50
N GLU A 149 -27.78 -40.86 -0.44
CA GLU A 149 -29.14 -41.41 -0.49
C GLU A 149 -30.07 -40.54 -1.32
N ARG A 150 -30.04 -39.22 -1.13
CA ARG A 150 -30.88 -38.27 -1.87
C ARG A 150 -30.52 -38.22 -3.35
N VAL A 151 -29.24 -38.27 -3.70
CA VAL A 151 -28.80 -38.26 -5.10
C VAL A 151 -29.15 -39.56 -5.79
N HIS A 152 -29.01 -40.71 -5.12
CA HIS A 152 -29.33 -42.02 -5.70
C HIS A 152 -30.86 -42.23 -5.86
N SER A 153 -31.68 -41.73 -4.92
CA SER A 153 -33.14 -41.85 -5.03
C SER A 153 -33.71 -41.05 -6.21
N GLU A 154 -33.03 -39.99 -6.66
CA GLU A 154 -33.44 -39.16 -7.80
C GLU A 154 -32.37 -39.14 -8.91
N LEU A 155 -31.66 -40.25 -9.12
CA LEU A 155 -30.56 -40.37 -10.08
C LEU A 155 -30.83 -39.78 -11.47
N PRO A 156 -31.99 -40.01 -12.10
CA PRO A 156 -32.30 -39.40 -13.40
C PRO A 156 -32.29 -37.86 -13.36
N SER A 157 -32.83 -37.28 -12.30
CA SER A 157 -32.83 -35.82 -12.10
C SER A 157 -31.44 -35.29 -11.80
N ALA A 158 -30.63 -36.02 -11.04
CA ALA A 158 -29.25 -35.66 -10.76
C ALA A 158 -28.41 -35.62 -12.05
N LEU A 159 -28.54 -36.58 -12.92
CA LEU A 159 -27.88 -36.63 -14.23
C LEU A 159 -28.29 -35.42 -15.12
N GLN A 160 -29.58 -35.09 -15.14
CA GLN A 160 -30.07 -33.92 -15.88
C GLN A 160 -29.54 -32.60 -15.29
N LEU A 161 -29.43 -32.49 -13.96
CA LEU A 161 -28.78 -31.31 -13.33
C LEU A 161 -27.32 -31.17 -13.73
N ILE A 162 -26.60 -32.28 -13.77
CA ILE A 162 -25.20 -32.32 -14.17
C ILE A 162 -25.05 -31.82 -15.61
N GLU A 163 -25.88 -32.33 -16.51
CA GLU A 163 -25.92 -31.94 -17.93
C GLU A 163 -26.24 -30.43 -18.08
N LEU A 164 -27.31 -29.95 -17.41
CA LEU A 164 -27.72 -28.54 -17.43
C LEU A 164 -26.69 -27.61 -16.84
N CYS A 165 -25.88 -28.05 -15.87
CA CYS A 165 -24.74 -27.32 -15.32
C CYS A 165 -23.47 -27.42 -16.20
N GLY A 166 -23.52 -28.16 -17.32
CA GLY A 166 -22.36 -28.36 -18.21
C GLY A 166 -21.19 -29.06 -17.53
N ASN A 167 -21.41 -29.87 -16.53
CA ASN A 167 -20.42 -30.58 -15.73
C ASN A 167 -19.40 -29.63 -15.02
N LEU A 168 -19.71 -28.34 -14.95
CA LEU A 168 -18.81 -27.34 -14.34
C LEU A 168 -18.87 -27.38 -12.81
N ALA A 169 -17.73 -27.54 -12.15
CA ALA A 169 -17.60 -27.65 -10.70
C ALA A 169 -18.30 -26.50 -9.95
N LEU A 170 -18.12 -25.26 -10.44
CA LEU A 170 -18.76 -24.09 -9.85
C LEU A 170 -20.28 -24.11 -9.95
N ALA A 171 -20.82 -24.42 -11.15
CA ALA A 171 -22.25 -24.47 -11.36
C ALA A 171 -22.90 -25.53 -10.49
N LEU A 172 -22.31 -26.73 -10.46
CA LEU A 172 -22.78 -27.83 -9.63
C LEU A 172 -22.77 -27.48 -8.14
N ARG A 173 -21.73 -26.81 -7.67
CA ARG A 173 -21.62 -26.36 -6.27
C ARG A 173 -22.75 -25.39 -5.90
N ILE A 174 -23.06 -24.41 -6.76
CA ILE A 174 -24.12 -23.42 -6.54
C ILE A 174 -25.49 -24.13 -6.48
N VAL A 175 -25.78 -24.95 -7.46
CA VAL A 175 -27.05 -25.70 -7.51
C VAL A 175 -27.22 -26.64 -6.31
N ALA A 176 -26.14 -27.35 -5.96
CA ALA A 176 -26.15 -28.27 -4.83
C ALA A 176 -26.34 -27.53 -3.49
N ALA A 177 -25.66 -26.39 -3.27
CA ALA A 177 -25.84 -25.59 -2.07
C ALA A 177 -27.28 -25.13 -1.91
N ARG A 178 -27.93 -24.69 -2.99
CA ARG A 178 -29.34 -24.30 -2.97
C ARG A 178 -30.31 -25.47 -2.65
N LEU A 179 -30.03 -26.65 -3.20
CA LEU A 179 -30.80 -27.85 -2.88
C LEU A 179 -30.57 -28.31 -1.44
N ALA A 180 -29.34 -28.15 -0.91
CA ALA A 180 -29.03 -28.43 0.49
C ALA A 180 -29.81 -27.51 1.45
N ALA A 181 -29.92 -26.22 1.10
CA ALA A 181 -30.72 -25.26 1.86
C ALA A 181 -32.24 -25.53 1.78
N ARG A 182 -32.71 -26.40 0.85
CA ARG A 182 -34.10 -26.75 0.68
C ARG A 182 -34.27 -28.27 0.59
N PRO A 183 -34.15 -28.99 1.71
CA PRO A 183 -34.21 -30.45 1.73
C PRO A 183 -35.50 -31.06 1.17
N HIS A 184 -36.60 -30.31 1.27
CA HIS A 184 -37.94 -30.70 0.78
C HIS A 184 -38.13 -30.53 -0.74
N TRP A 185 -37.15 -29.95 -1.46
CA TRP A 185 -37.24 -29.84 -2.91
C TRP A 185 -36.71 -31.11 -3.57
N PRO A 186 -37.51 -31.78 -4.44
CA PRO A 186 -36.95 -32.83 -5.28
C PRO A 186 -35.98 -32.23 -6.31
N LEU A 187 -34.98 -33.00 -6.72
CA LEU A 187 -34.02 -32.59 -7.74
C LEU A 187 -34.72 -32.26 -9.06
N SER A 188 -35.79 -32.99 -9.39
CA SER A 188 -36.62 -32.75 -10.57
C SER A 188 -37.20 -31.33 -10.64
N LYS A 189 -37.54 -30.73 -9.50
CA LYS A 189 -38.00 -29.34 -9.43
C LYS A 189 -36.89 -28.33 -9.84
N MET A 190 -35.65 -28.62 -9.49
CA MET A 190 -34.49 -27.83 -9.90
C MET A 190 -34.23 -27.96 -11.39
N VAL A 191 -34.33 -29.19 -11.92
CA VAL A 191 -34.24 -29.48 -13.37
C VAL A 191 -35.27 -28.69 -14.16
N ALA A 192 -36.56 -28.75 -13.76
CA ALA A 192 -37.64 -28.02 -14.43
C ALA A 192 -37.34 -26.50 -14.49
N ARG A 193 -36.81 -25.93 -13.41
CA ARG A 193 -36.45 -24.50 -13.33
C ARG A 193 -35.27 -24.13 -14.23
N LEU A 194 -34.24 -24.98 -14.31
CA LEU A 194 -33.09 -24.74 -15.18
C LEU A 194 -33.46 -24.88 -16.67
N ARG A 195 -34.47 -25.71 -17.02
CA ARG A 195 -34.94 -25.85 -18.40
C ARG A 195 -35.72 -24.64 -18.92
N ASP A 196 -36.46 -23.94 -18.07
CA ASP A 196 -37.29 -22.78 -18.46
C ASP A 196 -36.51 -21.52 -18.84
N GLU A 197 -35.25 -21.41 -18.41
CA GLU A 197 -34.43 -20.24 -18.61
C GLU A 197 -33.38 -20.34 -19.72
N SER A 198 -33.69 -21.15 -20.76
CA SER A 198 -32.79 -21.43 -21.89
C SER A 198 -32.51 -20.22 -22.83
N GLN A 199 -32.64 -18.98 -22.39
CA GLN A 199 -32.36 -17.80 -23.19
C GLN A 199 -31.04 -17.09 -22.80
N ARG A 200 -29.93 -17.65 -23.30
CA ARG A 200 -28.83 -16.98 -23.96
C ARG A 200 -27.82 -16.20 -23.14
N LEU A 201 -26.69 -16.81 -23.01
CA LEU A 201 -25.36 -16.17 -23.06
C LEU A 201 -24.63 -16.77 -24.29
N ASP A 202 -24.61 -16.04 -25.38
CA ASP A 202 -24.06 -16.56 -26.65
C ASP A 202 -22.54 -16.71 -26.70
N GLU A 203 -21.81 -16.21 -25.72
CA GLU A 203 -20.35 -16.29 -25.70
C GLU A 203 -19.72 -17.16 -24.58
N LEU A 204 -20.51 -17.59 -23.61
CA LEU A 204 -20.13 -18.71 -22.73
C LEU A 204 -20.53 -20.07 -23.32
N THR A 205 -20.87 -20.08 -24.58
CA THR A 205 -21.41 -21.17 -25.38
C THR A 205 -20.36 -22.11 -25.96
N HIS A 206 -19.58 -22.72 -25.08
CA HIS A 206 -19.09 -24.09 -25.37
C HIS A 206 -19.18 -24.90 -24.08
N GLY A 207 -20.37 -25.16 -23.64
CA GLY A 207 -20.76 -25.87 -22.41
C GLY A 207 -21.25 -24.94 -21.29
N GLY A 208 -21.57 -23.68 -21.56
CA GLY A 208 -21.84 -22.64 -20.52
C GLY A 208 -23.31 -22.28 -20.30
N VAL A 209 -24.27 -22.87 -21.01
CA VAL A 209 -25.71 -22.58 -20.83
C VAL A 209 -26.22 -22.92 -19.41
N GLY A 210 -25.64 -23.92 -18.77
CA GLY A 210 -26.01 -24.32 -17.41
C GLY A 210 -25.61 -23.32 -16.32
N VAL A 211 -24.49 -22.62 -16.43
CA VAL A 211 -23.99 -21.71 -15.38
C VAL A 211 -24.87 -20.47 -15.26
N ARG A 212 -25.23 -19.84 -16.37
CA ARG A 212 -26.13 -18.67 -16.37
C ARG A 212 -27.50 -19.04 -15.82
N ALA A 213 -28.09 -20.13 -16.26
CA ALA A 213 -29.41 -20.57 -15.77
C ALA A 213 -29.35 -20.83 -14.25
N GLY A 214 -28.28 -21.46 -13.75
CA GLY A 214 -28.06 -21.66 -12.32
C GLY A 214 -27.97 -20.37 -11.54
N LEU A 215 -27.17 -19.42 -12.02
CA LEU A 215 -26.98 -18.08 -11.39
C LEU A 215 -28.28 -17.28 -11.46
N ALA A 216 -28.95 -17.22 -12.61
CA ALA A 216 -30.21 -16.54 -12.80
C ALA A 216 -31.28 -17.01 -11.82
N MET A 217 -31.38 -18.31 -11.65
CA MET A 217 -32.35 -18.91 -10.72
C MET A 217 -32.04 -18.54 -9.25
N VAL A 218 -30.76 -18.52 -8.86
CA VAL A 218 -30.38 -18.06 -7.52
C VAL A 218 -30.73 -16.59 -7.36
N TYR A 219 -30.32 -15.75 -8.34
CA TYR A 219 -30.55 -14.32 -8.34
C TYR A 219 -32.04 -13.96 -8.27
N GLN A 220 -32.89 -14.56 -9.10
CA GLN A 220 -34.35 -14.32 -9.09
C GLN A 220 -35.03 -14.75 -7.78
N GLY A 221 -34.43 -15.68 -7.05
CA GLY A 221 -34.93 -16.10 -5.74
C GLY A 221 -34.50 -15.22 -4.56
N LEU A 222 -33.67 -14.20 -4.80
CA LEU A 222 -33.23 -13.26 -3.75
C LEU A 222 -34.30 -12.21 -3.47
N PRO A 223 -34.32 -11.64 -2.26
CA PRO A 223 -35.01 -10.37 -1.95
C PRO A 223 -34.52 -9.22 -2.84
N ALA A 224 -35.37 -8.21 -3.06
CA ALA A 224 -35.08 -7.10 -3.98
C ALA A 224 -33.78 -6.36 -3.61
N ASP A 225 -33.51 -6.14 -2.32
CA ASP A 225 -32.30 -5.45 -1.85
C ASP A 225 -31.05 -6.31 -2.06
N ALA A 226 -31.14 -7.61 -1.87
CA ALA A 226 -30.04 -8.53 -2.16
C ALA A 226 -29.75 -8.61 -3.68
N GLN A 227 -30.80 -8.58 -4.54
CA GLN A 227 -30.60 -8.45 -5.98
C GLN A 227 -29.92 -7.14 -6.35
N ARG A 228 -30.31 -6.03 -5.73
CA ARG A 228 -29.73 -4.71 -5.94
C ARG A 228 -28.27 -4.66 -5.49
N LEU A 229 -27.97 -5.18 -4.29
CA LEU A 229 -26.59 -5.28 -3.80
C LEU A 229 -25.74 -6.15 -4.73
N PHE A 230 -26.24 -7.32 -5.12
CA PHE A 230 -25.54 -8.23 -6.03
C PHE A 230 -25.10 -7.52 -7.31
N ARG A 231 -26.02 -6.81 -7.99
CA ARG A 231 -25.69 -6.05 -9.20
C ARG A 231 -24.61 -5.01 -8.95
N ARG A 232 -24.77 -4.21 -7.90
CA ARG A 232 -23.89 -3.08 -7.58
C ARG A 232 -22.49 -3.49 -7.11
N LEU A 233 -22.35 -4.64 -6.46
CA LEU A 233 -21.04 -5.19 -6.11
C LEU A 233 -20.15 -5.44 -7.33
N SER A 234 -20.73 -5.74 -8.49
CA SER A 234 -19.94 -5.91 -9.71
C SER A 234 -19.34 -4.63 -10.28
N MET A 235 -19.79 -3.47 -9.81
CA MET A 235 -19.20 -2.17 -10.16
C MET A 235 -17.82 -2.00 -9.57
N LEU A 236 -17.53 -2.66 -8.45
CA LEU A 236 -16.25 -2.56 -7.77
C LEU A 236 -15.19 -3.32 -8.55
N GLU A 237 -14.12 -2.62 -8.93
CA GLU A 237 -12.96 -3.25 -9.55
C GLU A 237 -12.03 -3.92 -8.52
N ALA A 238 -12.20 -3.62 -7.24
CA ALA A 238 -11.46 -4.25 -6.16
C ALA A 238 -11.69 -5.77 -6.15
N ALA A 239 -10.62 -6.54 -5.92
CA ALA A 239 -10.69 -8.00 -5.85
C ALA A 239 -11.49 -8.47 -4.65
N GLU A 240 -11.34 -7.75 -3.55
CA GLU A 240 -11.92 -8.01 -2.25
C GLU A 240 -12.43 -6.71 -1.66
N PHE A 241 -13.41 -6.78 -0.78
CA PHE A 241 -13.98 -5.61 -0.11
C PHE A 241 -14.38 -5.94 1.33
N SER A 242 -14.48 -4.93 2.18
CA SER A 242 -14.99 -5.01 3.54
C SER A 242 -16.53 -4.93 3.55
N SER A 243 -17.18 -5.44 4.60
CA SER A 243 -18.66 -5.48 4.70
C SER A 243 -19.31 -4.10 4.60
N TRP A 244 -18.67 -3.05 5.14
CA TRP A 244 -19.20 -1.68 5.12
C TRP A 244 -19.48 -1.15 3.71
N VAL A 245 -18.80 -1.69 2.69
CA VAL A 245 -18.97 -1.27 1.28
C VAL A 245 -20.41 -1.50 0.79
N ALA A 246 -21.12 -2.45 1.34
CA ALA A 246 -22.52 -2.72 1.01
C ALA A 246 -23.43 -1.51 1.34
N ALA A 247 -23.12 -0.75 2.40
CA ALA A 247 -23.93 0.38 2.82
C ALA A 247 -24.02 1.51 1.78
N PRO A 248 -22.91 2.10 1.29
CA PRO A 248 -22.97 3.12 0.24
C PRO A 248 -23.48 2.56 -1.10
N LEU A 249 -23.33 1.27 -1.38
CA LEU A 249 -23.92 0.65 -2.57
C LEU A 249 -25.46 0.63 -2.48
N LEU A 250 -26.03 0.38 -1.33
CA LEU A 250 -27.49 0.31 -1.12
C LEU A 250 -28.10 1.65 -0.71
N ASP A 251 -27.32 2.56 -0.14
CA ASP A 251 -27.77 3.81 0.47
C ASP A 251 -28.62 3.56 1.74
N VAL A 252 -28.13 2.69 2.62
CA VAL A 252 -28.74 2.31 3.89
C VAL A 252 -27.71 2.24 5.01
N ALA A 253 -28.14 2.04 6.25
CA ALA A 253 -27.26 1.87 7.38
C ALA A 253 -26.36 0.61 7.23
N VAL A 254 -25.16 0.64 7.83
CA VAL A 254 -24.17 -0.45 7.68
C VAL A 254 -24.72 -1.78 8.20
N ALA A 255 -25.41 -1.79 9.36
CA ALA A 255 -25.97 -3.01 9.92
C ALA A 255 -27.00 -3.68 8.97
N GLU A 256 -27.89 -2.87 8.38
CA GLU A 256 -28.87 -3.34 7.41
C GLU A 256 -28.20 -3.88 6.14
N ALA A 257 -27.16 -3.19 5.67
CA ALA A 257 -26.41 -3.62 4.49
C ALA A 257 -25.62 -4.90 4.73
N GLU A 258 -25.07 -5.09 5.93
CA GLU A 258 -24.39 -6.32 6.33
C GLU A 258 -25.34 -7.52 6.35
N ASP A 259 -26.56 -7.36 6.85
CA ASP A 259 -27.59 -8.40 6.81
C ASP A 259 -27.93 -8.81 5.36
N VAL A 260 -28.03 -7.83 4.46
CA VAL A 260 -28.24 -8.08 3.02
C VAL A 260 -27.04 -8.78 2.37
N LEU A 261 -25.82 -8.44 2.76
CA LEU A 261 -24.60 -9.08 2.27
C LEU A 261 -24.53 -10.55 2.69
N GLU A 262 -24.92 -10.87 3.93
CA GLU A 262 -24.96 -12.25 4.42
C GLU A 262 -25.97 -13.12 3.61
N ILE A 263 -27.08 -12.54 3.14
CA ILE A 263 -27.98 -13.25 2.22
C ILE A 263 -27.25 -13.68 0.94
N LEU A 264 -26.35 -12.85 0.42
CA LEU A 264 -25.55 -13.20 -0.77
C LEU A 264 -24.49 -14.26 -0.48
N VAL A 265 -23.91 -14.25 0.73
CA VAL A 265 -22.98 -15.28 1.20
C VAL A 265 -23.70 -16.62 1.33
N ASP A 266 -24.86 -16.65 1.98
CA ASP A 266 -25.69 -17.85 2.12
C ASP A 266 -26.14 -18.42 0.78
N ALA A 267 -26.38 -17.53 -0.19
CA ALA A 267 -26.70 -17.92 -1.57
C ALA A 267 -25.48 -18.37 -2.38
N GLN A 268 -24.26 -18.38 -1.81
CA GLN A 268 -23.00 -18.73 -2.47
C GLN A 268 -22.68 -17.84 -3.69
N LEU A 269 -23.15 -16.60 -3.70
CA LEU A 269 -22.86 -15.59 -4.71
C LEU A 269 -21.69 -14.70 -4.31
N VAL A 270 -21.44 -14.56 -3.00
CA VAL A 270 -20.30 -13.86 -2.43
C VAL A 270 -19.49 -14.84 -1.59
N ASP A 271 -18.20 -14.93 -1.84
CA ASP A 271 -17.28 -15.68 -1.00
C ASP A 271 -16.80 -14.80 0.15
N VAL A 272 -16.65 -15.37 1.34
CA VAL A 272 -16.05 -14.72 2.50
C VAL A 272 -14.72 -15.42 2.84
N GLU A 273 -13.68 -14.63 3.02
CA GLU A 273 -12.38 -15.11 3.47
C GLU A 273 -12.13 -14.60 4.89
N VAL A 274 -11.92 -15.55 5.80
CA VAL A 274 -11.62 -15.26 7.21
C VAL A 274 -10.19 -15.70 7.50
N VAL A 275 -9.30 -14.74 7.69
CA VAL A 275 -7.93 -14.99 8.10
C VAL A 275 -7.79 -14.65 9.59
N ARG A 276 -7.17 -15.56 10.37
CA ARG A 276 -7.01 -15.35 11.81
C ARG A 276 -6.30 -14.02 12.10
N GLY A 277 -6.96 -13.18 12.89
CA GLY A 277 -6.44 -11.86 13.25
C GLY A 277 -6.61 -10.80 12.15
N ARG A 278 -7.36 -11.07 11.08
CA ARG A 278 -7.81 -10.10 10.09
C ARG A 278 -9.32 -10.03 10.04
N ARG A 279 -9.85 -8.92 9.52
CA ARG A 279 -11.28 -8.79 9.28
C ARG A 279 -11.71 -9.66 8.12
N PRO A 280 -12.95 -10.14 8.11
CA PRO A 280 -13.50 -10.86 6.97
C PRO A 280 -13.41 -10.01 5.70
N ARG A 281 -13.00 -10.64 4.61
CA ARG A 281 -12.97 -10.03 3.28
C ARG A 281 -13.96 -10.75 2.39
N TYR A 282 -14.69 -9.99 1.61
CA TYR A 282 -15.72 -10.48 0.71
C TYR A 282 -15.29 -10.35 -0.74
N ARG A 283 -15.67 -11.29 -1.59
CA ARG A 283 -15.34 -11.24 -3.01
C ARG A 283 -16.41 -11.87 -3.87
N LEU A 284 -16.56 -11.37 -5.10
CA LEU A 284 -17.30 -12.05 -6.15
C LEU A 284 -16.35 -12.96 -6.93
N HIS A 285 -16.74 -14.22 -7.12
CA HIS A 285 -16.04 -15.09 -8.06
C HIS A 285 -16.17 -14.56 -9.50
N ASP A 286 -15.17 -14.76 -10.36
CA ASP A 286 -15.09 -14.15 -11.70
C ASP A 286 -16.36 -14.39 -12.55
N LEU A 287 -16.88 -15.62 -12.58
CA LEU A 287 -18.11 -15.95 -13.34
C LEU A 287 -19.36 -15.31 -12.74
N VAL A 288 -19.42 -15.23 -11.43
CA VAL A 288 -20.51 -14.56 -10.71
C VAL A 288 -20.48 -13.06 -10.98
N ARG A 289 -19.27 -12.48 -11.02
CA ARG A 289 -19.05 -11.07 -11.36
C ARG A 289 -19.54 -10.74 -12.78
N VAL A 290 -19.21 -11.59 -13.77
CA VAL A 290 -19.68 -11.40 -15.15
C VAL A 290 -21.21 -11.40 -15.22
N TYR A 291 -21.85 -12.36 -14.58
CA TYR A 291 -23.32 -12.42 -14.55
C TYR A 291 -23.92 -11.20 -13.81
N SER A 292 -23.30 -10.80 -12.71
CA SER A 292 -23.72 -9.61 -11.97
C SER A 292 -23.61 -8.32 -12.81
N GLN A 293 -22.55 -8.18 -13.64
CA GLN A 293 -22.38 -7.05 -14.57
C GLN A 293 -23.46 -7.03 -15.66
N GLU A 294 -23.88 -8.19 -16.17
CA GLU A 294 -25.00 -8.26 -17.11
C GLU A 294 -26.30 -7.80 -16.46
N CYS A 295 -26.61 -8.30 -15.26
CA CYS A 295 -27.77 -7.86 -14.50
C CYS A 295 -27.73 -6.35 -14.20
N LEU A 296 -26.55 -5.81 -13.90
CA LEU A 296 -26.36 -4.38 -13.70
C LEU A 296 -26.68 -3.59 -14.98
N ALA A 297 -26.19 -4.09 -16.12
CA ALA A 297 -26.41 -3.43 -17.43
C ALA A 297 -27.89 -3.38 -17.82
N GLU A 298 -28.65 -4.40 -17.43
CA GLU A 298 -30.09 -4.49 -17.74
C GLU A 298 -30.95 -3.60 -16.83
N HIS A 299 -30.54 -3.36 -15.57
CA HIS A 299 -31.41 -2.76 -14.57
C HIS A 299 -31.00 -1.35 -14.13
N GLU A 300 -29.78 -0.93 -14.38
CA GLU A 300 -29.27 0.36 -13.90
C GLU A 300 -28.58 1.13 -15.06
N ASN A 301 -28.94 2.38 -15.24
CA ASN A 301 -28.34 3.23 -16.26
C ASN A 301 -26.97 3.81 -15.80
N THR A 302 -26.24 4.41 -16.74
CA THR A 302 -24.89 4.93 -16.47
C THR A 302 -24.87 6.05 -15.40
N ALA A 303 -25.91 6.91 -15.37
CA ALA A 303 -25.97 7.99 -14.39
C ALA A 303 -26.19 7.46 -12.97
N GLU A 304 -27.07 6.47 -12.79
CA GLU A 304 -27.29 5.80 -11.52
C GLU A 304 -26.02 5.12 -11.03
N ARG A 305 -25.31 4.42 -11.92
CA ARG A 305 -24.02 3.75 -11.58
C ARG A 305 -22.98 4.78 -11.14
N SER A 306 -22.88 5.93 -11.81
CA SER A 306 -21.93 6.99 -11.44
C SER A 306 -22.21 7.54 -10.05
N VAL A 307 -23.50 7.77 -9.71
CA VAL A 307 -23.91 8.23 -8.37
C VAL A 307 -23.55 7.21 -7.30
N VAL A 308 -23.86 5.92 -7.54
CA VAL A 308 -23.55 4.85 -6.58
C VAL A 308 -22.03 4.69 -6.38
N LEU A 309 -21.27 4.71 -7.47
CA LEU A 309 -19.80 4.65 -7.40
C LEU A 309 -19.24 5.84 -6.63
N GLY A 310 -19.76 7.05 -6.91
CA GLY A 310 -19.36 8.27 -6.19
C GLY A 310 -19.56 8.13 -4.68
N ARG A 311 -20.67 7.54 -4.22
CA ARG A 311 -20.92 7.28 -2.79
C ARG A 311 -19.86 6.35 -2.18
N VAL A 312 -19.56 5.24 -2.84
CA VAL A 312 -18.53 4.30 -2.36
C VAL A 312 -17.17 4.97 -2.26
N LEU A 313 -16.77 5.71 -3.30
CA LEU A 313 -15.49 6.42 -3.32
C LEU A 313 -15.41 7.52 -2.26
N SER A 314 -16.52 8.24 -2.04
CA SER A 314 -16.64 9.26 -0.98
C SER A 314 -16.52 8.65 0.43
N THR A 315 -17.00 7.41 0.61
CA THR A 315 -16.85 6.68 1.87
C THR A 315 -15.40 6.23 2.06
N TRP A 316 -14.73 5.74 1.03
CA TRP A 316 -13.29 5.43 1.12
C TRP A 316 -12.48 6.68 1.45
N LEU A 317 -12.78 7.84 0.81
CA LEU A 317 -12.10 9.09 1.11
C LEU A 317 -12.25 9.48 2.59
N LEU A 318 -13.46 9.42 3.14
CA LEU A 318 -13.69 9.65 4.56
C LEU A 318 -12.85 8.72 5.45
N LEU A 319 -12.84 7.41 5.14
CA LEU A 319 -12.10 6.43 5.92
C LEU A 319 -10.59 6.67 5.86
N VAL A 320 -10.06 7.04 4.70
CA VAL A 320 -8.63 7.35 4.53
C VAL A 320 -8.25 8.60 5.32
N GLU A 321 -9.05 9.66 5.28
CA GLU A 321 -8.85 10.88 6.08
C GLU A 321 -8.88 10.59 7.58
N GLU A 322 -9.88 9.83 8.03
CA GLU A 322 -10.01 9.46 9.44
C GLU A 322 -8.87 8.54 9.90
N ALA A 323 -8.45 7.58 9.06
CA ALA A 323 -7.30 6.74 9.33
C ALA A 323 -6.01 7.56 9.45
N HIS A 324 -5.81 8.53 8.53
CA HIS A 324 -4.71 9.48 8.61
C HIS A 324 -4.74 10.27 9.93
N ARG A 325 -5.88 10.85 10.28
CA ARG A 325 -6.06 11.64 11.50
C ARG A 325 -5.76 10.83 12.77
N ARG A 326 -6.20 9.57 12.82
CA ARG A 326 -5.93 8.67 13.95
C ARG A 326 -4.47 8.24 14.02
N ALA A 327 -3.83 7.99 12.87
CA ALA A 327 -2.44 7.56 12.82
C ALA A 327 -1.46 8.68 13.18
N TYR A 328 -1.75 9.93 12.80
CA TYR A 328 -0.83 11.07 12.94
C TYR A 328 -1.24 12.09 14.00
N GLY A 329 -2.46 12.01 14.55
CA GLY A 329 -2.90 12.88 15.62
C GLY A 329 -3.33 14.28 15.20
N GLY A 330 -3.77 14.46 13.96
CA GLY A 330 -4.33 15.73 13.47
C GLY A 330 -4.33 15.87 11.95
N ASP A 331 -5.06 16.86 11.43
CA ASP A 331 -4.99 17.26 10.03
C ASP A 331 -3.65 17.95 9.80
N HIS A 332 -2.74 17.26 9.14
CA HIS A 332 -1.50 17.85 8.67
C HIS A 332 -1.76 18.51 7.33
N THR A 333 -1.00 19.54 7.05
CA THR A 333 -0.73 20.25 5.80
C THR A 333 -1.13 19.54 4.50
N LEU A 334 -2.31 18.89 4.49
CA LEU A 334 -2.87 18.27 3.32
C LEU A 334 -3.74 19.27 2.57
N ILE A 335 -3.59 19.26 1.27
CA ILE A 335 -4.49 19.96 0.36
C ILE A 335 -5.69 19.04 0.16
N HIS A 336 -6.86 19.44 0.65
CA HIS A 336 -8.11 18.69 0.43
C HIS A 336 -8.88 19.24 -0.75
N GLY A 337 -9.56 18.35 -1.46
CA GLY A 337 -10.52 18.68 -2.49
C GLY A 337 -11.90 18.99 -1.94
N ASP A 338 -12.79 19.40 -2.83
CA ASP A 338 -14.19 19.65 -2.55
C ASP A 338 -15.06 18.39 -2.77
N ALA A 339 -14.44 17.22 -2.93
CA ALA A 339 -15.14 15.96 -3.09
C ALA A 339 -16.02 15.66 -1.86
N PRO A 340 -17.23 15.11 -2.04
CA PRO A 340 -18.09 14.77 -0.91
C PRO A 340 -17.50 13.68 -0.04
N ARG A 341 -17.71 13.78 1.28
CA ARG A 341 -17.40 12.75 2.27
C ARG A 341 -18.70 12.16 2.74
N LEU A 342 -18.95 10.90 2.43
CA LEU A 342 -20.14 10.22 2.89
C LEU A 342 -19.91 9.72 4.33
N ALA A 343 -20.67 10.27 5.28
CA ALA A 343 -20.52 9.96 6.70
C ALA A 343 -20.90 8.50 6.99
N LEU A 344 -20.11 7.87 7.86
CA LEU A 344 -20.40 6.60 8.51
C LEU A 344 -20.67 6.85 10.00
N ASP A 345 -21.44 5.96 10.63
CA ASP A 345 -21.64 6.01 12.07
C ASP A 345 -20.30 5.90 12.83
N ALA A 346 -20.17 6.65 13.92
CA ALA A 346 -18.95 6.67 14.73
C ALA A 346 -18.53 5.26 15.20
N SER A 347 -19.50 4.41 15.56
CA SER A 347 -19.24 3.02 15.93
C SER A 347 -18.63 2.17 14.80
N VAL A 348 -19.01 2.46 13.56
CA VAL A 348 -18.44 1.81 12.38
C VAL A 348 -17.02 2.31 12.16
N LEU A 349 -16.79 3.62 12.25
CA LEU A 349 -15.44 4.20 12.14
C LEU A 349 -14.51 3.65 13.22
N ASP A 350 -14.98 3.52 14.46
CA ASP A 350 -14.18 2.97 15.55
C ASP A 350 -13.87 1.49 15.34
N ARG A 351 -14.84 0.73 14.84
CA ARG A 351 -14.64 -0.68 14.47
C ARG A 351 -13.67 -0.82 13.31
N GLU A 352 -13.86 -0.04 12.23
CA GLU A 352 -13.02 -0.15 11.03
C GLU A 352 -11.59 0.36 11.23
N LEU A 353 -11.40 1.35 12.08
CA LEU A 353 -10.14 2.04 12.29
C LEU A 353 -9.59 1.86 13.72
N ASP A 354 -9.82 0.69 14.35
CA ASP A 354 -9.23 0.32 15.65
C ASP A 354 -7.68 0.24 15.56
N ASP A 355 -7.15 -0.18 14.41
CA ASP A 355 -5.75 -0.11 14.03
C ASP A 355 -5.64 0.54 12.63
N PRO A 356 -5.49 1.89 12.56
CA PRO A 356 -5.49 2.63 11.30
C PRO A 356 -4.38 2.22 10.34
N LEU A 357 -3.20 1.87 10.86
CA LEU A 357 -2.06 1.50 10.04
C LEU A 357 -2.29 0.15 9.36
N ARG A 358 -2.82 -0.78 10.12
CA ARG A 358 -3.19 -2.09 9.60
C ARG A 358 -4.34 -1.99 8.60
N TRP A 359 -5.33 -1.15 8.86
CA TRP A 359 -6.41 -0.89 7.92
C TRP A 359 -5.89 -0.39 6.57
N PHE A 360 -4.92 0.55 6.58
CA PHE A 360 -4.27 1.02 5.37
C PHE A 360 -3.62 -0.12 4.57
N GLU A 361 -2.91 -1.03 5.24
CA GLU A 361 -2.28 -2.18 4.59
C GLU A 361 -3.32 -3.14 4.00
N ASP A 362 -4.38 -3.44 4.74
CA ASP A 362 -5.43 -4.36 4.30
C ASP A 362 -6.25 -3.77 3.14
N GLU A 363 -6.50 -2.45 3.11
CA GLU A 363 -7.25 -1.75 2.06
C GLU A 363 -6.38 -1.22 0.90
N ARG A 364 -5.06 -1.26 0.99
CA ARG A 364 -4.14 -0.67 0.00
C ARG A 364 -4.50 -1.00 -1.45
N ALA A 365 -4.71 -2.26 -1.76
CA ALA A 365 -5.04 -2.70 -3.13
C ALA A 365 -6.40 -2.14 -3.60
N SER A 366 -7.39 -2.11 -2.71
CA SER A 366 -8.71 -1.56 -2.96
C SER A 366 -8.64 -0.04 -3.18
N LEU A 367 -7.86 0.67 -2.38
CA LEU A 367 -7.68 2.12 -2.47
C LEU A 367 -6.98 2.54 -3.77
N ILE A 368 -5.91 1.86 -4.17
CA ILE A 368 -5.26 2.10 -5.47
C ILE A 368 -6.23 1.85 -6.63
N THR A 369 -7.03 0.80 -6.51
CA THR A 369 -8.06 0.48 -7.51
C THR A 369 -9.15 1.53 -7.52
N ALA A 370 -9.56 2.07 -6.36
CA ALA A 370 -10.54 3.14 -6.23
C ALA A 370 -10.09 4.43 -6.96
N VAL A 371 -8.81 4.82 -6.81
CA VAL A 371 -8.26 5.96 -7.58
C VAL A 371 -8.37 5.73 -9.10
N ARG A 372 -8.02 4.52 -9.56
CA ARG A 372 -8.12 4.18 -10.99
C ARG A 372 -9.57 4.18 -11.46
N GLN A 373 -10.46 3.65 -10.66
CA GLN A 373 -11.89 3.57 -10.97
C GLN A 373 -12.54 4.95 -10.98
N ALA A 374 -12.16 5.85 -10.06
CA ALA A 374 -12.57 7.25 -10.08
C ALA A 374 -12.14 7.95 -11.38
N ALA A 375 -10.90 7.74 -11.81
CA ALA A 375 -10.40 8.27 -13.08
C ALA A 375 -11.17 7.73 -14.28
N GLY A 376 -11.41 6.43 -14.34
CA GLY A 376 -12.18 5.79 -15.42
C GLY A 376 -13.64 6.24 -15.49
N ALA A 377 -14.22 6.64 -14.36
CA ALA A 377 -15.57 7.18 -14.27
C ALA A 377 -15.64 8.71 -14.51
N GLY A 378 -14.52 9.38 -14.73
CA GLY A 378 -14.46 10.85 -14.91
C GLY A 378 -14.72 11.64 -13.63
N LEU A 379 -14.61 11.01 -12.45
CA LEU A 379 -14.79 11.64 -11.14
C LEU A 379 -13.44 12.22 -10.66
N ASP A 380 -12.96 13.23 -11.39
CA ASP A 380 -11.62 13.79 -11.23
C ASP A 380 -11.38 14.39 -9.84
N GLU A 381 -12.38 15.04 -9.25
CA GLU A 381 -12.27 15.62 -7.91
C GLU A 381 -12.05 14.54 -6.84
N LEU A 382 -12.84 13.47 -6.86
CA LEU A 382 -12.65 12.31 -5.99
C LEU A 382 -11.31 11.58 -6.26
N CYS A 383 -10.92 11.52 -7.54
CA CYS A 383 -9.71 10.83 -7.97
C CYS A 383 -8.44 11.46 -7.36
N TRP A 384 -8.30 12.79 -7.54
CA TRP A 384 -7.10 13.45 -7.04
C TRP A 384 -7.10 13.64 -5.53
N ASP A 385 -8.27 13.88 -4.92
CA ASP A 385 -8.38 14.03 -3.46
C ASP A 385 -8.03 12.72 -2.74
N LEU A 386 -8.58 11.60 -3.23
CA LEU A 386 -8.25 10.27 -2.71
C LEU A 386 -6.76 9.94 -2.93
N ALA A 387 -6.21 10.21 -4.13
CA ALA A 387 -4.81 9.95 -4.41
C ALA A 387 -3.88 10.75 -3.48
N LEU A 388 -4.20 12.03 -3.23
CA LEU A 388 -3.39 12.87 -2.35
C LEU A 388 -3.47 12.44 -0.89
N THR A 389 -4.66 12.06 -0.41
CA THR A 389 -4.84 11.60 0.97
C THR A 389 -4.08 10.28 1.25
N LEU A 390 -3.87 9.46 0.21
CA LEU A 390 -3.07 8.22 0.31
C LEU A 390 -1.56 8.45 0.44
N VAL A 391 -1.06 9.66 0.26
CA VAL A 391 0.38 9.98 0.39
C VAL A 391 0.93 9.56 1.74
N THR A 392 0.16 9.74 2.80
CA THR A 392 0.50 9.30 4.16
C THR A 392 0.87 7.82 4.23
N LEU A 393 0.04 6.95 3.63
CA LEU A 393 0.31 5.52 3.54
C LEU A 393 1.59 5.25 2.73
N PHE A 394 1.71 5.91 1.59
CA PHE A 394 2.82 5.68 0.67
C PHE A 394 4.16 6.14 1.25
N GLU A 395 4.17 7.28 1.92
CA GLU A 395 5.35 7.81 2.61
C GLU A 395 5.78 6.89 3.74
N MET A 396 4.84 6.50 4.61
CA MET A 396 5.11 5.69 5.80
C MET A 396 5.73 4.33 5.46
N TYR A 397 5.22 3.69 4.41
CA TYR A 397 5.66 2.34 4.03
C TYR A 397 6.61 2.31 2.83
N GLY A 398 7.00 3.47 2.27
CA GLY A 398 7.85 3.59 1.11
C GLY A 398 7.24 2.99 -0.16
N TYR A 399 5.92 3.14 -0.36
CA TYR A 399 5.21 2.67 -1.56
C TYR A 399 5.32 3.68 -2.71
N PHE A 400 6.53 4.03 -3.10
CA PHE A 400 6.81 5.10 -4.07
C PHE A 400 6.26 4.82 -5.47
N ASP A 401 6.22 3.56 -5.91
CA ASP A 401 5.63 3.18 -7.19
C ASP A 401 4.10 3.35 -7.20
N ASP A 402 3.42 3.05 -6.10
CA ASP A 402 1.99 3.27 -5.97
C ASP A 402 1.66 4.76 -5.87
N TRP A 403 2.49 5.52 -5.13
CA TRP A 403 2.41 6.98 -5.09
C TRP A 403 2.49 7.56 -6.51
N ARG A 404 3.53 7.22 -7.25
CA ARG A 404 3.72 7.67 -8.64
C ARG A 404 2.53 7.29 -9.52
N THR A 405 2.16 6.02 -9.50
CA THR A 405 1.11 5.49 -10.40
C THR A 405 -0.24 6.15 -10.14
N THR A 406 -0.67 6.28 -8.88
CA THR A 406 -1.96 6.87 -8.53
C THR A 406 -2.01 8.35 -8.89
N HIS A 407 -0.91 9.08 -8.67
CA HIS A 407 -0.83 10.50 -8.95
C HIS A 407 -0.70 10.82 -10.45
N GLU A 408 -0.02 9.99 -11.23
CA GLU A 408 0.01 10.14 -12.68
C GLU A 408 -1.37 9.87 -13.30
N ILE A 409 -2.12 8.89 -12.80
CA ILE A 409 -3.51 8.64 -13.21
C ILE A 409 -4.39 9.85 -12.86
N ALA A 410 -4.30 10.35 -11.63
CA ALA A 410 -5.08 11.51 -11.20
C ALA A 410 -4.69 12.80 -11.96
N LEU A 411 -3.40 12.98 -12.26
CA LEU A 411 -2.93 14.10 -13.09
C LEU A 411 -3.48 14.03 -14.52
N ALA A 412 -3.57 12.84 -15.08
CA ALA A 412 -4.11 12.65 -16.43
C ALA A 412 -5.60 13.02 -16.52
N VAL A 413 -6.42 12.55 -15.55
CA VAL A 413 -7.86 12.85 -15.55
C VAL A 413 -8.14 14.31 -15.21
N THR A 414 -7.40 14.92 -14.27
CA THR A 414 -7.56 16.34 -13.94
C THR A 414 -7.16 17.24 -15.11
N ARG A 415 -6.17 16.85 -15.91
CA ARG A 415 -5.84 17.55 -17.17
C ARG A 415 -6.95 17.41 -18.22
N HIS A 416 -7.52 16.22 -18.36
CA HIS A 416 -8.59 15.97 -19.31
C HIS A 416 -9.83 16.80 -19.01
N ASN A 417 -10.16 16.98 -17.72
CA ASN A 417 -11.35 17.70 -17.25
C ASN A 417 -11.08 19.19 -16.94
N ASP A 418 -9.89 19.72 -17.26
CA ASP A 418 -9.43 21.09 -16.94
C ASP A 418 -9.55 21.47 -15.44
N ASN A 419 -9.43 20.48 -14.54
CA ASN A 419 -9.40 20.70 -13.10
C ASN A 419 -8.01 21.20 -12.69
N ARG A 420 -7.80 22.50 -12.74
CA ARG A 420 -6.49 23.13 -12.50
C ARG A 420 -6.00 22.95 -11.06
N ARG A 421 -6.92 22.97 -10.08
CA ARG A 421 -6.56 22.75 -8.68
C ARG A 421 -6.07 21.34 -8.44
N GLY A 422 -6.76 20.32 -8.98
CA GLY A 422 -6.32 18.93 -8.93
C GLY A 422 -4.99 18.70 -9.66
N GLN A 423 -4.78 19.36 -10.83
CA GLN A 423 -3.48 19.33 -11.51
C GLN A 423 -2.35 19.87 -10.63
N ALA A 424 -2.58 21.00 -9.98
CA ALA A 424 -1.60 21.62 -9.08
C ALA A 424 -1.27 20.69 -7.89
N ALA A 425 -2.29 20.09 -7.26
CA ALA A 425 -2.15 19.16 -6.15
C ALA A 425 -1.35 17.92 -6.55
N MET A 426 -1.61 17.34 -7.72
CA MET A 426 -0.88 16.18 -8.22
C MET A 426 0.58 16.51 -8.57
N LEU A 427 0.83 17.67 -9.19
CA LEU A 427 2.19 18.13 -9.48
C LEU A 427 2.98 18.42 -8.19
N TYR A 428 2.35 19.03 -7.19
CA TYR A 428 2.92 19.25 -5.86
C TYR A 428 3.34 17.93 -5.22
N SER A 429 2.46 16.95 -5.20
CA SER A 429 2.72 15.67 -4.58
C SER A 429 3.76 14.83 -5.33
N LEU A 430 3.76 14.84 -6.67
CA LEU A 430 4.83 14.22 -7.46
C LEU A 430 6.17 14.93 -7.26
N GLY A 431 6.16 16.24 -7.06
CA GLY A 431 7.34 16.99 -6.67
C GLY A 431 7.88 16.57 -5.30
N ALA A 432 7.00 16.37 -4.32
CA ALA A 432 7.36 15.84 -3.01
C ALA A 432 7.93 14.41 -3.11
N LEU A 433 7.33 13.53 -3.93
CA LEU A 433 7.88 12.20 -4.20
C LEU A 433 9.32 12.28 -4.74
N HIS A 434 9.58 13.16 -5.71
CA HIS A 434 10.94 13.34 -6.22
C HIS A 434 11.91 13.88 -5.16
N MET A 435 11.44 14.66 -4.18
CA MET A 435 12.27 15.05 -3.03
C MET A 435 12.66 13.85 -2.17
N PHE A 436 11.74 12.93 -1.91
CA PHE A 436 12.02 11.66 -1.21
C PHE A 436 13.01 10.78 -1.98
N GLU A 437 12.95 10.80 -3.31
CA GLU A 437 13.89 10.09 -4.18
C GLU A 437 15.23 10.83 -4.39
N TYR A 438 15.43 12.01 -3.77
CA TYR A 438 16.58 12.91 -3.99
C TYR A 438 16.78 13.34 -5.46
N LYS A 439 15.73 13.30 -6.28
CA LYS A 439 15.70 13.79 -7.67
C LYS A 439 15.33 15.27 -7.67
N LEU A 440 16.26 16.12 -7.24
CA LEU A 440 15.97 17.52 -6.90
C LEU A 440 15.58 18.38 -8.12
N ASP A 441 16.15 18.09 -9.31
CA ASP A 441 15.80 18.83 -10.54
C ASP A 441 14.42 18.45 -11.04
N GLU A 442 14.05 17.18 -10.98
CA GLU A 442 12.70 16.68 -11.28
C GLU A 442 11.68 17.23 -10.29
N ALA A 443 12.03 17.28 -9.00
CA ALA A 443 11.19 17.88 -7.96
C ALA A 443 10.88 19.35 -8.30
N ARG A 444 11.89 20.14 -8.66
CA ARG A 444 11.74 21.53 -9.10
C ARG A 444 10.86 21.62 -10.35
N GLY A 445 11.07 20.72 -11.33
CA GLY A 445 10.29 20.67 -12.56
C GLY A 445 8.80 20.39 -12.33
N ARG A 446 8.42 19.82 -11.19
CA ARG A 446 7.01 19.60 -10.80
C ARG A 446 6.48 20.70 -9.88
N LEU A 447 7.26 21.12 -8.89
CA LEU A 447 6.84 22.12 -7.90
C LEU A 447 6.65 23.52 -8.49
N GLY A 448 7.49 23.94 -9.44
CA GLY A 448 7.34 25.23 -10.11
C GLY A 448 5.98 25.40 -10.81
N PRO A 449 5.60 24.49 -11.73
CA PRO A 449 4.27 24.50 -12.34
C PRO A 449 3.13 24.36 -11.31
N ALA A 450 3.32 23.61 -10.21
CA ALA A 450 2.31 23.51 -9.14
C ALA A 450 2.05 24.87 -8.49
N CYS A 451 3.10 25.62 -8.10
CA CYS A 451 2.98 26.98 -7.56
C CYS A 451 2.20 27.90 -8.50
N GLU A 452 2.53 27.86 -9.80
CA GLU A 452 1.88 28.71 -10.79
C GLU A 452 0.39 28.39 -10.95
N LEU A 453 0.02 27.10 -10.99
CA LEU A 453 -1.38 26.67 -11.09
C LEU A 453 -2.17 27.03 -9.83
N PHE A 454 -1.61 26.79 -8.61
CA PHE A 454 -2.29 27.20 -7.38
C PHE A 454 -2.52 28.70 -7.34
N ARG A 455 -1.55 29.51 -7.76
CA ARG A 455 -1.68 30.95 -7.86
C ARG A 455 -2.78 31.36 -8.84
N GLN A 456 -2.89 30.70 -10.00
CA GLN A 456 -3.93 30.99 -11.01
C GLN A 456 -5.33 30.69 -10.50
N VAL A 457 -5.52 29.64 -9.67
CA VAL A 457 -6.82 29.30 -9.10
C VAL A 457 -7.10 29.98 -7.76
N GLY A 458 -6.14 30.78 -7.24
CA GLY A 458 -6.29 31.50 -5.98
C GLY A 458 -6.20 30.60 -4.73
N ASP A 459 -5.62 29.40 -4.85
CA ASP A 459 -5.38 28.50 -3.70
C ASP A 459 -4.09 28.94 -2.98
N VAL A 460 -4.23 29.86 -2.05
CA VAL A 460 -3.13 30.43 -1.26
C VAL A 460 -2.42 29.36 -0.45
N HIS A 461 -3.17 28.39 0.12
CA HIS A 461 -2.59 27.31 0.91
C HIS A 461 -1.73 26.38 0.05
N GLY A 462 -2.26 25.90 -1.08
CA GLY A 462 -1.53 25.07 -2.01
C GLY A 462 -0.27 25.76 -2.56
N GLU A 463 -0.36 27.06 -2.92
CA GLU A 463 0.79 27.84 -3.36
C GLU A 463 1.88 27.91 -2.27
N ALA A 464 1.49 28.19 -1.02
CA ALA A 464 2.44 28.27 0.11
C ALA A 464 3.16 26.95 0.36
N LEU A 465 2.44 25.82 0.33
CA LEU A 465 3.04 24.49 0.51
C LEU A 465 4.00 24.14 -0.63
N ALA A 466 3.64 24.48 -1.87
CA ALA A 466 4.51 24.27 -3.02
C ALA A 466 5.76 25.14 -2.98
N LEU A 467 5.63 26.42 -2.59
CA LEU A 467 6.77 27.31 -2.37
C LEU A 467 7.70 26.83 -1.24
N ARG A 468 7.13 26.35 -0.12
CA ARG A 468 7.89 25.75 0.98
C ARG A 468 8.77 24.61 0.48
N ASN A 469 8.20 23.68 -0.31
CA ASN A 469 8.93 22.54 -0.83
C ASN A 469 9.97 22.97 -1.89
N LEU A 470 9.66 23.96 -2.72
CA LEU A 470 10.62 24.52 -3.67
C LEU A 470 11.81 25.18 -2.96
N ALA A 471 11.56 25.95 -1.90
CA ALA A 471 12.59 26.55 -1.06
C ALA A 471 13.44 25.47 -0.35
N PHE A 472 12.84 24.36 0.04
CA PHE A 472 13.59 23.22 0.58
C PHE A 472 14.54 22.61 -0.47
N VAL A 473 14.08 22.45 -1.70
CA VAL A 473 14.93 21.98 -2.82
C VAL A 473 16.10 22.95 -3.03
N ASP A 474 15.84 24.27 -3.03
CA ASP A 474 16.88 25.30 -3.15
C ASP A 474 17.92 25.20 -2.04
N ARG A 475 17.47 25.04 -0.79
CA ARG A 475 18.37 24.86 0.35
C ARG A 475 19.28 23.64 0.20
N ILE A 476 18.72 22.50 -0.20
CA ILE A 476 19.51 21.26 -0.38
C ILE A 476 20.53 21.40 -1.53
N GLN A 477 20.21 22.19 -2.56
CA GLN A 477 21.10 22.48 -3.67
C GLN A 477 22.10 23.61 -3.37
N GLY A 478 22.05 24.17 -2.15
CA GLY A 478 22.98 25.23 -1.71
C GLY A 478 22.61 26.65 -2.15
N ARG A 479 21.45 26.86 -2.76
CA ARG A 479 20.92 28.17 -3.14
C ARG A 479 20.21 28.81 -1.94
N LEU A 480 21.01 29.24 -0.97
CA LEU A 480 20.46 29.65 0.33
C LEU A 480 19.71 30.98 0.30
N ASP A 481 20.02 31.90 -0.63
CA ASP A 481 19.31 33.18 -0.75
C ASP A 481 17.94 33.00 -1.39
N GLU A 482 17.85 32.17 -2.44
CA GLU A 482 16.58 31.80 -3.07
C GLU A 482 15.70 31.00 -2.11
N ALA A 483 16.29 30.09 -1.34
CA ALA A 483 15.59 29.32 -0.33
C ALA A 483 14.98 30.24 0.75
N MET A 484 15.75 31.21 1.27
CA MET A 484 15.28 32.14 2.27
C MET A 484 14.11 32.99 1.73
N ALA A 485 14.27 33.57 0.53
CA ALA A 485 13.21 34.35 -0.10
C ALA A 485 11.93 33.53 -0.36
N GLY A 486 12.09 32.24 -0.72
CA GLY A 486 10.96 31.31 -0.88
C GLY A 486 10.24 31.02 0.43
N TYR A 487 10.99 30.77 1.51
CA TYR A 487 10.44 30.55 2.84
C TYR A 487 9.73 31.79 3.40
N GLU A 488 10.29 32.98 3.25
CA GLU A 488 9.66 34.23 3.68
C GLU A 488 8.28 34.43 3.01
N LYS A 489 8.20 34.21 1.70
CA LYS A 489 6.92 34.27 0.97
C LYS A 489 5.93 33.22 1.47
N ALA A 490 6.38 31.95 1.61
CA ALA A 490 5.54 30.87 2.10
C ALA A 490 5.02 31.18 3.51
N LEU A 491 5.87 31.72 4.41
CA LEU A 491 5.50 32.05 5.79
C LEU A 491 4.37 33.08 5.86
N VAL A 492 4.45 34.14 5.05
CA VAL A 492 3.39 35.16 4.96
C VAL A 492 2.06 34.53 4.53
N MET A 493 2.09 33.66 3.53
CA MET A 493 0.89 33.01 3.02
C MET A 493 0.31 32.00 4.02
N LEU A 494 1.15 31.21 4.69
CA LEU A 494 0.73 30.24 5.70
C LEU A 494 0.09 30.91 6.91
N SER A 495 0.61 32.07 7.34
CA SER A 495 -0.02 32.90 8.39
C SER A 495 -1.42 33.37 8.00
N GLN A 496 -1.67 33.70 6.73
CA GLN A 496 -3.00 34.11 6.25
C GLN A 496 -4.04 32.97 6.32
N VAL A 497 -3.59 31.74 6.13
CA VAL A 497 -4.46 30.54 6.14
C VAL A 497 -4.44 29.82 7.50
N ASN A 498 -3.72 30.36 8.49
CA ASN A 498 -3.58 29.81 9.85
C ASN A 498 -3.02 28.38 9.89
N ASP A 499 -2.15 27.98 8.95
CA ASP A 499 -1.46 26.70 8.99
C ASP A 499 -0.19 26.78 9.86
N SER A 500 -0.39 26.78 11.18
CA SER A 500 0.68 26.86 12.17
C SER A 500 1.66 25.69 12.10
N THR A 501 1.25 24.54 11.57
CA THR A 501 2.13 23.37 11.38
C THR A 501 3.14 23.62 10.27
N ALA A 502 2.67 24.09 9.11
CA ALA A 502 3.56 24.44 8.01
C ALA A 502 4.43 25.64 8.33
N GLU A 503 3.90 26.66 9.05
CA GLU A 503 4.70 27.78 9.58
C GLU A 503 5.91 27.26 10.40
N ALA A 504 5.66 26.34 11.33
CA ALA A 504 6.71 25.77 12.17
C ALA A 504 7.80 25.05 11.35
N HIS A 505 7.41 24.32 10.31
CA HIS A 505 8.36 23.68 9.40
C HIS A 505 9.20 24.70 8.60
N VAL A 506 8.57 25.77 8.11
CA VAL A 506 9.25 26.85 7.40
C VAL A 506 10.26 27.53 8.32
N LEU A 507 9.82 27.95 9.51
CA LEU A 507 10.69 28.61 10.50
C LEU A 507 11.87 27.72 10.90
N SER A 508 11.65 26.43 11.11
CA SER A 508 12.72 25.48 11.41
C SER A 508 13.77 25.37 10.28
N ASN A 509 13.33 25.43 9.00
CA ASN A 509 14.26 25.41 7.87
C ASN A 509 15.00 26.76 7.71
N MET A 510 14.35 27.90 7.97
CA MET A 510 14.99 29.22 7.98
C MET A 510 16.04 29.32 9.09
N ALA A 511 15.69 28.82 10.29
CA ALA A 511 16.64 28.78 11.41
C ALA A 511 17.90 27.98 11.05
N GLN A 512 17.75 26.84 10.36
CA GLN A 512 18.91 26.07 9.91
C GLN A 512 19.79 26.85 8.91
N ILE A 513 19.18 27.64 8.01
CA ILE A 513 19.97 28.52 7.12
C ILE A 513 20.74 29.58 7.90
N HIS A 514 20.10 30.18 8.91
CA HIS A 514 20.81 31.15 9.79
C HIS A 514 21.98 30.49 10.48
N LEU A 515 21.82 29.30 11.05
CA LEU A 515 22.90 28.56 11.71
C LEU A 515 24.03 28.18 10.74
N ASP A 516 23.68 27.69 9.54
CA ASP A 516 24.64 27.32 8.50
C ASP A 516 25.46 28.53 8.04
N ARG A 517 24.96 29.78 8.20
CA ARG A 517 25.61 31.06 7.94
C ARG A 517 26.35 31.63 9.15
N GLY A 518 26.32 30.97 10.30
CA GLY A 518 26.91 31.45 11.54
C GLY A 518 26.10 32.54 12.24
N LEU A 519 24.88 32.82 11.82
CA LEU A 519 23.97 33.80 12.42
C LEU A 519 23.22 33.14 13.58
N ILE A 520 23.91 32.91 14.70
CA ILE A 520 23.43 32.07 15.81
C ILE A 520 22.22 32.70 16.50
N ALA A 521 22.24 34.01 16.73
CA ALA A 521 21.19 34.74 17.44
C ALA A 521 19.85 34.65 16.63
N GLU A 522 19.92 34.95 15.35
CA GLU A 522 18.78 34.88 14.41
C GLU A 522 18.27 33.46 14.27
N GLY A 523 19.18 32.47 14.25
CA GLY A 523 18.83 31.05 14.23
C GLY A 523 18.02 30.65 15.46
N LYS A 524 18.43 31.01 16.65
CA LYS A 524 17.72 30.74 17.90
C LYS A 524 16.37 31.44 17.96
N GLU A 525 16.28 32.70 17.59
CA GLU A 525 15.02 33.46 17.56
C GLU A 525 14.03 32.83 16.60
N THR A 526 14.48 32.48 15.40
CA THR A 526 13.63 31.83 14.38
C THR A 526 13.18 30.45 14.86
N MET A 527 14.03 29.70 15.57
CA MET A 527 13.64 28.37 16.11
C MET A 527 12.62 28.51 17.23
N ALA A 528 12.76 29.51 18.11
CA ALA A 528 11.78 29.80 19.15
C ALA A 528 10.41 30.17 18.55
N ALA A 529 10.41 30.98 17.48
CA ALA A 529 9.18 31.28 16.73
C ALA A 529 8.55 30.01 16.13
N GLY A 530 9.36 29.08 15.59
CA GLY A 530 8.91 27.78 15.09
C GLY A 530 8.26 26.92 16.18
N LEU A 531 8.86 26.89 17.38
CA LEU A 531 8.30 26.17 18.52
C LEU A 531 6.96 26.79 18.97
N ALA A 532 6.87 28.11 19.03
CA ALA A 532 5.61 28.80 19.35
C ALA A 532 4.53 28.55 18.30
N ALA A 533 4.88 28.41 17.02
CA ALA A 533 3.93 28.07 15.96
C ALA A 533 3.36 26.66 16.13
N VAL A 534 4.21 25.67 16.40
CA VAL A 534 3.75 24.29 16.58
C VAL A 534 2.94 24.09 17.86
N GLU A 535 3.19 24.87 18.90
CA GLU A 535 2.36 24.84 20.13
C GLU A 535 0.93 25.32 19.86
N ARG A 536 0.76 26.32 18.96
CA ARG A 536 -0.58 26.73 18.51
C ARG A 536 -1.33 25.63 17.76
N SER A 537 -0.62 24.80 16.99
CA SER A 537 -1.23 23.71 16.21
C SER A 537 -1.62 22.52 17.07
N GLY A 538 -1.04 22.36 18.26
CA GLY A 538 -1.21 21.19 19.13
C GLY A 538 -0.60 19.89 18.59
N ASN A 539 0.14 19.95 17.48
CA ASN A 539 0.71 18.78 16.82
C ASN A 539 1.95 18.27 17.57
N ARG A 540 1.76 17.26 18.40
CA ARG A 540 2.82 16.70 19.25
C ARG A 540 3.98 16.12 18.45
N ARG A 541 3.72 15.48 17.32
CA ARG A 541 4.75 14.86 16.49
C ARG A 541 5.66 15.92 15.86
N VAL A 542 5.07 16.95 15.25
CA VAL A 542 5.83 18.07 14.68
C VAL A 542 6.57 18.84 15.78
N ARG A 543 5.97 19.00 16.96
CA ARG A 543 6.65 19.59 18.11
C ARG A 543 7.94 18.83 18.44
N ALA A 544 7.88 17.51 18.51
CA ALA A 544 9.06 16.70 18.79
C ALA A 544 10.13 16.82 17.70
N GLN A 545 9.74 16.86 16.44
CA GLN A 545 10.69 17.10 15.33
C GLN A 545 11.40 18.43 15.45
N ILE A 546 10.70 19.50 15.81
CA ILE A 546 11.27 20.83 16.00
C ILE A 546 12.19 20.86 17.21
N LEU A 547 11.79 20.22 18.32
CA LEU A 547 12.65 20.08 19.50
C LEU A 547 13.94 19.32 19.17
N CYS A 548 13.88 18.24 18.38
CA CYS A 548 15.09 17.54 17.94
C CYS A 548 16.02 18.44 17.12
N ARG A 549 15.48 19.24 16.18
CA ARG A 549 16.29 20.21 15.41
C ARG A 549 16.88 21.32 16.28
N LEU A 550 16.11 21.80 17.24
CA LEU A 550 16.60 22.79 18.21
C LEU A 550 17.74 22.20 19.06
N GLY A 551 17.61 20.95 19.51
CA GLY A 551 18.69 20.26 20.23
C GLY A 551 19.94 20.09 19.36
N GLU A 552 19.80 19.73 18.07
CA GLU A 552 20.94 19.72 17.14
C GLU A 552 21.59 21.10 16.98
N ALA A 553 20.79 22.15 16.91
CA ALA A 553 21.30 23.53 16.86
C ALA A 553 22.06 23.91 18.12
N HIS A 554 21.57 23.60 19.33
CA HIS A 554 22.28 23.80 20.57
C HIS A 554 23.62 23.04 20.64
N LEU A 555 23.66 21.79 20.15
CA LEU A 555 24.91 21.02 20.07
C LEU A 555 25.92 21.65 19.10
N GLN A 556 25.48 22.26 17.99
CA GLN A 556 26.38 22.95 17.05
C GLN A 556 27.11 24.14 17.67
N ILE A 557 26.50 24.77 18.65
CA ILE A 557 27.06 25.96 19.35
C ILE A 557 27.55 25.62 20.76
N ASP A 558 27.73 24.33 21.07
CA ASP A 558 28.25 23.79 22.32
C ASP A 558 27.38 24.09 23.57
N GLU A 559 26.10 24.35 23.40
CA GLU A 559 25.13 24.54 24.49
C GLU A 559 24.57 23.18 24.91
N VAL A 560 25.39 22.38 25.57
CA VAL A 560 25.12 20.96 25.87
C VAL A 560 23.93 20.78 26.83
N THR A 561 23.78 21.69 27.82
CA THR A 561 22.69 21.63 28.82
C THR A 561 21.33 21.91 28.18
N GLU A 562 21.23 22.90 27.32
CA GLU A 562 20.04 23.28 26.57
C GLU A 562 19.66 22.19 25.60
N ALA A 563 20.64 21.57 24.93
CA ALA A 563 20.44 20.44 24.04
C ALA A 563 19.85 19.26 24.81
N GLU A 564 20.38 18.91 25.98
CA GLU A 564 19.85 17.83 26.83
C GLU A 564 18.39 18.08 27.22
N TYR A 565 18.06 19.30 27.62
CA TYR A 565 16.72 19.67 28.00
C TYR A 565 15.70 19.47 26.86
N VAL A 566 15.99 19.98 25.68
CA VAL A 566 15.05 19.92 24.55
C VAL A 566 14.94 18.51 23.94
N PHE A 567 16.02 17.72 23.90
CA PHE A 567 15.95 16.34 23.47
C PHE A 567 15.19 15.45 24.45
N THR A 568 15.28 15.73 25.77
CA THR A 568 14.48 15.03 26.79
C THR A 568 12.99 15.30 26.58
N GLN A 569 12.61 16.56 26.34
CA GLN A 569 11.21 16.90 26.03
C GLN A 569 10.73 16.25 24.71
N ALA A 570 11.62 16.18 23.69
CA ALA A 570 11.32 15.49 22.46
C ALA A 570 11.02 14.01 22.71
N LEU A 571 11.87 13.33 23.48
CA LEU A 571 11.74 11.90 23.81
C LEU A 571 10.44 11.62 24.59
N GLU A 572 10.13 12.42 25.59
CA GLU A 572 8.87 12.29 26.34
C GLU A 572 7.65 12.46 25.41
N THR A 573 7.72 13.44 24.51
CA THR A 573 6.62 13.72 23.57
C THR A 573 6.41 12.55 22.61
N VAL A 574 7.46 12.04 21.98
CA VAL A 574 7.35 10.93 20.99
C VAL A 574 6.89 9.63 21.63
N ARG A 575 7.36 9.33 22.86
CA ARG A 575 6.90 8.18 23.64
C ARG A 575 5.43 8.28 23.99
N SER A 576 4.93 9.48 24.31
CA SER A 576 3.52 9.70 24.63
C SER A 576 2.56 9.49 23.44
N VAL A 577 3.04 9.63 22.21
CA VAL A 577 2.26 9.46 20.97
C VAL A 577 2.60 8.17 20.22
N GLY A 578 3.53 7.36 20.74
CA GLY A 578 3.94 6.11 20.13
C GLY A 578 4.62 6.29 18.76
N ASP A 579 5.49 7.32 18.62
CA ASP A 579 6.24 7.60 17.39
C ASP A 579 7.66 7.00 17.44
N PRO A 580 7.89 5.78 16.92
CA PRO A 580 9.19 5.13 17.00
C PRO A 580 10.26 5.86 16.17
N VAL A 581 9.87 6.53 15.08
CA VAL A 581 10.80 7.30 14.25
C VAL A 581 11.31 8.52 15.00
N GLY A 582 10.40 9.28 15.60
CA GLY A 582 10.76 10.40 16.46
C GLY A 582 11.62 9.97 17.66
N GLU A 583 11.33 8.81 18.25
CA GLU A 583 12.11 8.25 19.36
C GLU A 583 13.57 7.99 18.97
N CYS A 584 13.81 7.40 17.78
CA CYS A 584 15.17 7.19 17.27
C CYS A 584 15.97 8.51 17.18
N TYR A 585 15.36 9.57 16.65
CA TYR A 585 16.02 10.85 16.51
C TYR A 585 16.28 11.54 17.85
N ALA A 586 15.34 11.46 18.79
CA ALA A 586 15.52 12.01 20.14
C ALA A 586 16.62 11.27 20.92
N LEU A 587 16.63 9.93 20.89
CA LEU A 587 17.69 9.10 21.48
C LEU A 587 19.04 9.38 20.87
N ARG A 588 19.15 9.51 19.56
CA ARG A 588 20.39 9.90 18.89
C ARG A 588 20.88 11.27 19.39
N GLY A 589 19.98 12.25 19.53
CA GLY A 589 20.32 13.57 20.06
C GLY A 589 20.87 13.50 21.48
N LEU A 590 20.19 12.77 22.38
CA LEU A 590 20.65 12.57 23.76
C LEU A 590 21.98 11.81 23.84
N ALA A 591 22.20 10.84 22.97
CA ALA A 591 23.46 10.13 22.88
C ALA A 591 24.62 11.07 22.50
N MET A 592 24.39 11.99 21.55
CA MET A 592 25.40 13.00 21.19
C MET A 592 25.66 13.98 22.35
N VAL A 593 24.64 14.33 23.13
CA VAL A 593 24.83 15.08 24.41
C VAL A 593 25.73 14.29 25.36
N ARG A 594 25.49 13.02 25.59
CA ARG A 594 26.32 12.16 26.45
C ARG A 594 27.77 12.06 25.97
N SER A 595 27.96 11.95 24.64
CA SER A 595 29.31 11.96 24.06
C SER A 595 30.05 13.26 24.36
N ARG A 596 29.38 14.42 24.18
CA ARG A 596 29.94 15.73 24.51
C ARG A 596 30.28 15.91 26.02
N GLN A 597 29.53 15.21 26.87
CA GLN A 597 29.81 15.17 28.33
C GLN A 597 30.92 14.15 28.71
N GLY A 598 31.52 13.47 27.73
CA GLY A 598 32.57 12.47 27.96
C GLY A 598 32.03 11.07 28.35
N SER A 599 30.73 10.87 28.36
CA SER A 599 30.10 9.62 28.73
C SER A 599 29.88 8.73 27.48
N HIS A 600 30.98 8.38 26.79
CA HIS A 600 30.93 7.70 25.49
C HIS A 600 30.25 6.30 25.54
N ASP A 601 30.40 5.55 26.66
CA ASP A 601 29.75 4.23 26.81
C ASP A 601 28.23 4.36 26.87
N ALA A 602 27.71 5.30 27.65
CA ALA A 602 26.28 5.57 27.72
C ALA A 602 25.73 6.08 26.38
N ALA A 603 26.50 6.91 25.66
CA ALA A 603 26.15 7.38 24.33
C ALA A 603 26.03 6.19 23.34
N TYR A 604 26.96 5.27 23.41
CA TYR A 604 26.97 4.10 22.53
C TYR A 604 25.77 3.19 22.79
N GLU A 605 25.44 2.87 24.04
CA GLU A 605 24.26 2.07 24.42
C GLU A 605 22.96 2.71 23.93
N MET A 606 22.79 4.02 24.08
CA MET A 606 21.61 4.74 23.58
C MET A 606 21.49 4.71 22.06
N LEU A 607 22.61 4.76 21.34
CA LEU A 607 22.62 4.68 19.88
C LEU A 607 22.28 3.23 19.41
N GLU A 608 22.73 2.20 20.12
CA GLU A 608 22.34 0.82 19.82
C GLU A 608 20.82 0.61 20.03
N GLU A 609 20.26 1.16 21.13
CA GLU A 609 18.81 1.15 21.35
C GLU A 609 18.10 1.83 20.17
N ALA A 610 18.55 3.01 19.76
CA ALA A 610 17.99 3.76 18.65
C ALA A 610 18.08 3.00 17.31
N VAL A 611 19.19 2.29 17.02
CA VAL A 611 19.30 1.40 15.84
C VAL A 611 18.26 0.28 15.89
N GLY A 612 18.07 -0.33 17.06
CA GLY A 612 17.06 -1.38 17.25
C GLY A 612 15.65 -0.91 16.90
N ILE A 613 15.25 0.26 17.41
CA ILE A 613 13.94 0.87 17.15
C ILE A 613 13.83 1.25 15.65
N ALA A 614 14.85 1.90 15.09
CA ALA A 614 14.86 2.30 13.69
C ALA A 614 14.77 1.10 12.74
N SER A 615 15.41 -0.03 13.11
CA SER A 615 15.36 -1.27 12.32
C SER A 615 13.97 -1.91 12.35
N GLN A 616 13.29 -1.89 13.50
CA GLN A 616 11.91 -2.36 13.62
C GLN A 616 10.94 -1.48 12.83
N ALA A 617 11.15 -0.16 12.88
CA ALA A 617 10.38 0.82 12.11
C ALA A 617 10.76 0.86 10.62
N ARG A 618 11.82 0.15 10.21
CA ARG A 618 12.37 0.14 8.84
C ARG A 618 12.74 1.54 8.31
N GLU A 619 13.20 2.41 9.21
CA GLU A 619 13.56 3.79 8.89
C GLU A 619 15.06 3.88 8.54
N TYR A 620 15.38 3.66 7.27
CA TYR A 620 16.76 3.52 6.79
C TYR A 620 17.59 4.80 6.92
N LEU A 621 16.99 5.99 6.71
CA LEU A 621 17.72 7.24 6.89
C LEU A 621 18.14 7.42 8.35
N ALA A 622 17.24 7.09 9.29
CA ALA A 622 17.58 7.11 10.71
C ALA A 622 18.71 6.12 11.02
N ILE A 623 18.61 4.87 10.50
CA ILE A 623 19.69 3.87 10.67
C ILE A 623 21.02 4.42 10.20
N GLY A 624 21.10 4.96 8.99
CA GLY A 624 22.33 5.55 8.45
C GLY A 624 22.88 6.69 9.32
N ARG A 625 22.02 7.59 9.77
CA ARG A 625 22.41 8.71 10.65
C ARG A 625 22.87 8.24 12.03
N ILE A 626 22.23 7.22 12.59
CA ILE A 626 22.62 6.66 13.90
C ILE A 626 23.95 5.90 13.76
N GLN A 627 24.15 5.13 12.69
CA GLN A 627 25.41 4.46 12.41
C GLN A 627 26.56 5.49 12.26
N LEU A 628 26.32 6.62 11.61
CA LEU A 628 27.28 7.70 11.51
C LEU A 628 27.63 8.26 12.90
N SER A 629 26.63 8.46 13.77
CA SER A 629 26.84 8.92 15.15
C SER A 629 27.58 7.87 16.01
N LEU A 630 27.33 6.56 15.81
CA LEU A 630 28.13 5.50 16.43
C LEU A 630 29.60 5.56 16.01
N GLY A 631 29.85 5.86 14.72
CA GLY A 631 31.18 6.09 14.21
C GLY A 631 31.88 7.28 14.86
N GLU A 632 31.17 8.41 15.05
CA GLU A 632 31.67 9.60 15.76
C GLU A 632 32.05 9.27 17.22
N VAL A 633 31.13 8.65 17.97
CA VAL A 633 31.34 8.27 19.38
C VAL A 633 32.48 7.26 19.53
N ALA A 634 32.60 6.28 18.61
CA ALA A 634 33.69 5.32 18.63
C ALA A 634 35.06 5.99 18.35
N ALA A 635 35.09 6.96 17.45
CA ALA A 635 36.28 7.74 17.14
C ALA A 635 36.71 8.61 18.34
N ASP A 636 35.77 9.29 18.99
CA ASP A 636 36.02 10.10 20.21
C ASP A 636 36.59 9.23 21.35
N LYS A 637 36.20 7.96 21.42
CA LYS A 637 36.72 6.99 22.38
C LYS A 637 38.10 6.44 21.96
N GLY A 638 38.60 6.75 20.78
CA GLY A 638 39.84 6.19 20.23
C GLY A 638 39.70 4.78 19.65
N SER A 639 38.49 4.28 19.47
CA SER A 639 38.21 2.96 18.92
C SER A 639 38.06 3.03 17.41
N TYR A 640 39.15 3.38 16.71
CA TYR A 640 39.14 3.74 15.28
C TYR A 640 38.62 2.59 14.35
N GLU A 641 38.94 1.35 14.65
CA GLU A 641 38.43 0.23 13.82
C GLU A 641 36.91 0.09 13.89
N ARG A 642 36.32 0.18 15.09
CA ARG A 642 34.87 0.20 15.25
C ARG A 642 34.24 1.43 14.59
N ALA A 643 34.91 2.58 14.67
CA ALA A 643 34.46 3.80 14.00
C ALA A 643 34.34 3.59 12.49
N LYS A 644 35.35 2.96 11.85
CA LYS A 644 35.33 2.62 10.43
C LYS A 644 34.18 1.68 10.07
N GLU A 645 33.96 0.61 10.87
CA GLU A 645 32.86 -0.35 10.66
C GLU A 645 31.49 0.35 10.64
N HIS A 646 31.22 1.25 11.60
CA HIS A 646 29.96 2.00 11.65
C HIS A 646 29.84 2.99 10.52
N ILE A 647 30.91 3.70 10.14
CA ILE A 647 30.88 4.64 9.02
C ILE A 647 30.66 3.91 7.69
N ASP A 648 31.27 2.72 7.50
CA ASP A 648 31.04 1.89 6.32
C ASP A 648 29.57 1.41 6.25
N ALA A 649 28.99 1.00 7.38
CA ALA A 649 27.57 0.64 7.46
C ALA A 649 26.66 1.85 7.10
N ALA A 650 27.02 3.06 7.56
CA ALA A 650 26.32 4.28 7.20
C ALA A 650 26.44 4.60 5.69
N LEU A 651 27.64 4.45 5.11
CA LEU A 651 27.90 4.67 3.68
C LEU A 651 27.11 3.68 2.81
N ASP A 652 27.01 2.41 3.20
CA ASP A 652 26.22 1.41 2.50
C ASP A 652 24.72 1.80 2.50
N VAL A 653 24.17 2.18 3.65
CA VAL A 653 22.78 2.64 3.75
C VAL A 653 22.55 3.90 2.89
N PHE A 654 23.38 4.91 3.01
CA PHE A 654 23.25 6.15 2.22
C PHE A 654 23.48 5.92 0.72
N GLY A 655 24.33 4.93 0.36
CA GLY A 655 24.55 4.50 -1.01
C GLY A 655 23.30 3.92 -1.65
N ARG A 656 22.67 2.98 -0.96
CA ARG A 656 21.40 2.36 -1.40
C ARG A 656 20.26 3.38 -1.53
N MET A 657 20.27 4.42 -0.69
CA MET A 657 19.26 5.48 -0.72
C MET A 657 19.62 6.64 -1.68
N GLN A 658 20.80 6.62 -2.32
CA GLN A 658 21.34 7.73 -3.10
C GLN A 658 21.39 9.07 -2.33
N ALA A 659 21.54 9.00 -1.02
CA ALA A 659 21.53 10.14 -0.11
C ALA A 659 22.89 10.89 -0.14
N THR A 660 23.20 11.55 -1.25
CA THR A 660 24.52 12.13 -1.60
C THR A 660 25.08 13.07 -0.53
N ARG A 661 24.25 13.88 0.13
CA ARG A 661 24.67 14.78 1.23
C ARG A 661 25.27 13.97 2.38
N TRP A 662 24.57 12.93 2.80
CA TRP A 662 24.98 12.08 3.92
C TRP A 662 26.17 11.19 3.56
N GLN A 663 26.25 10.74 2.31
CA GLN A 663 27.46 10.06 1.80
C GLN A 663 28.70 10.93 1.90
N LYS A 664 28.60 12.20 1.49
CA LYS A 664 29.73 13.17 1.62
C LYS A 664 30.15 13.37 3.07
N GLN A 665 29.18 13.51 3.99
CA GLN A 665 29.48 13.67 5.42
C GLN A 665 30.16 12.42 5.99
N ALA A 666 29.64 11.22 5.69
CA ALA A 666 30.24 9.96 6.13
C ALA A 666 31.64 9.75 5.54
N SER A 667 31.85 10.05 4.26
CA SER A 667 33.16 9.95 3.62
C SER A 667 34.18 10.93 4.22
N ARG A 668 33.74 12.12 4.61
CA ARG A 668 34.61 13.10 5.32
C ARG A 668 35.00 12.56 6.67
N LEU A 669 34.05 12.07 7.47
CA LEU A 669 34.33 11.47 8.78
C LEU A 669 35.26 10.27 8.65
N MET A 670 35.06 9.40 7.64
CA MET A 670 35.95 8.28 7.37
C MET A 670 37.40 8.74 7.15
N SER A 671 37.57 9.78 6.36
CA SER A 671 38.93 10.35 6.12
C SER A 671 39.57 10.90 7.39
N GLU A 672 38.82 11.57 8.23
CA GLU A 672 39.28 12.11 9.53
C GLU A 672 39.66 10.95 10.48
N VAL A 673 38.85 9.90 10.55
CA VAL A 673 39.10 8.69 11.39
C VAL A 673 40.31 7.93 10.89
N CYS A 674 40.50 7.76 9.59
CA CYS A 674 41.70 7.13 9.03
C CYS A 674 42.97 7.92 9.39
N ALA A 675 42.97 9.24 9.23
CA ALA A 675 44.09 10.07 9.58
C ALA A 675 44.42 10.02 11.08
N ALA A 676 43.41 10.02 11.95
CA ALA A 676 43.58 9.87 13.39
C ALA A 676 44.14 8.52 13.79
N SER A 677 43.64 7.45 13.15
CA SER A 677 44.13 6.08 13.33
C SER A 677 45.59 5.96 12.96
N ASP A 678 45.99 6.47 11.79
CA ASP A 678 47.39 6.47 11.34
C ASP A 678 48.33 7.25 12.27
N ALA A 679 47.86 8.38 12.79
CA ALA A 679 48.64 9.18 13.75
C ALA A 679 48.79 8.47 15.11
N ALA A 680 47.80 7.74 15.57
CA ALA A 680 47.80 6.98 16.83
C ALA A 680 48.73 5.75 16.79
N TYR A 681 48.87 5.14 15.60
CA TYR A 681 49.71 3.95 15.38
C TYR A 681 51.05 4.25 14.71
N ALA A 682 51.39 5.53 14.45
CA ALA A 682 52.71 5.93 13.95
C ALA A 682 53.79 5.54 15.00
N PRO A 683 54.83 4.79 14.63
CA PRO A 683 55.91 4.46 15.56
C PRO A 683 56.58 5.79 16.02
N ALA A 684 56.69 5.96 17.34
CA ALA A 684 57.43 7.11 17.91
C ALA A 684 58.79 7.17 17.22
N SER A 685 59.04 8.20 16.41
CA SER A 685 60.33 8.43 15.79
C SER A 685 61.33 8.56 16.94
N THR A 686 62.13 7.53 17.17
CA THR A 686 63.26 7.54 18.06
C THR A 686 64.20 8.66 17.61
N GLY A 687 64.11 9.82 18.30
CA GLY A 687 65.06 10.89 18.22
C GLY A 687 66.29 10.60 19.14
#